data_1343c0315e092c394165ae7381acbfac
#
_entry.id   1343c0315e092c394165ae7381acbfac
#
_cell.length_a   1.000
_cell.length_b   1.000
_cell.length_c   1.000
_cell.angle_alpha   90.00
_cell.angle_beta   90.00
_cell.angle_gamma   90.00
#
_symmetry.space_group_name_H-M   'P 1'
#
loop_
_entity.id
_entity.type
_entity.pdbx_description
1 polymer ?
#
loop_
_entity_poly.entity_id
_entity_poly.type
_entity_poly.pdbx_seq_one_letter_code
_entity_poly.pdbx_strand_id
1 'polypeptide(L)'
;MTVKTHFLLHSVLFTTLTFFFAAAAWADDADARGQRLSIEHLFELGAVSDPRLSPEGDWIAYTVERDDLEADEARSRIWMVPAAGGEAQPMTAPDQSSWQPRWSPDGRYLAFLSARNDKPAQVWRLSRRGGEAEQVTDTPQAVADFNWSPDSGRLLLLLRDPTAAELTAHEQGDDYEEQAPPPWVIDRLQFKLDYEGYLDRRRTHCYVLDLANKALTQLTDGDFDDSEPTWSPDGKLIAFTSNRTPEPDRNYNTDIWVVSAEPAQAPASLVQVTTNPGADASPAWSPDGRLIAHTSDTDAAAMLYATSHLAVSSAQGGQTRILTAALDRMVFQPRFAPEGRHIWFLLEDSGEQSLARIKTSGGKADRVVRGEDVVKQFHVGRRGEVAALISRPHLPPEVFVVEGGKLEQKTFTNRDLLDGITLGAVKKVAFKSSDGTAIEGFAILPAAYVEGKRYPTILDIHGGPQSQYDYSFSFEAQLYAAQGYVVIHPNPRGSTGYGQAFCLAIWQDWGGPDFDDVMAAVDDAIARGWADPERLGVTGWSYGGMLTDHVITKTDRFKAAITGASEVLYVANYGHDEYQRWWELELGLPWEPEARAIYERMSPFNRVDRIVTPTLILGGEEDWNVPIINSEQLYLALKRLGVETQLVVYPGEYHSIARPSYRKDLYERYLNWFGRFLQ
;
A
#
# COMPACT_ATOMS: atom_id res chain seq x y z
N MET A 1 1.23 -55.03 35.85
CA MET A 1 0.69 -55.09 37.22
C MET A 1 -0.46 -54.09 37.27
N THR A 2 -1.65 -54.65 37.38
CA THR A 2 -2.97 -54.01 37.36
C THR A 2 -3.29 -53.51 38.77
N VAL A 3 -3.74 -52.30 38.95
CA VAL A 3 -4.53 -51.93 40.14
C VAL A 3 -5.69 -51.03 39.68
N LYS A 4 -6.88 -51.60 39.82
CA LYS A 4 -8.18 -50.92 39.85
C LYS A 4 -8.33 -50.24 41.24
N THR A 5 -9.00 -49.11 41.35
CA THR A 5 -10.00 -48.87 42.41
C THR A 5 -10.70 -47.52 42.29
N HIS A 6 -11.93 -47.53 42.11
CA HIS A 6 -13.10 -47.06 42.87
C HIS A 6 -13.50 -45.57 42.74
N PHE A 7 -14.71 -45.45 42.18
CA PHE A 7 -15.64 -44.34 42.20
C PHE A 7 -16.09 -43.95 43.61
N LEU A 8 -16.19 -42.67 43.85
CA LEU A 8 -17.11 -42.11 44.84
C LEU A 8 -17.80 -40.89 44.21
N LEU A 9 -19.10 -41.04 43.97
CA LEU A 9 -20.05 -39.98 43.56
C LEU A 9 -20.18 -39.00 44.73
N HIS A 10 -19.94 -37.70 44.48
CA HIS A 10 -20.54 -36.61 45.24
C HIS A 10 -21.30 -35.73 44.30
N SER A 11 -22.64 -35.77 44.44
CA SER A 11 -23.57 -34.87 43.79
C SER A 11 -23.40 -33.45 44.35
N VAL A 12 -22.91 -32.53 43.52
CA VAL A 12 -22.99 -31.10 43.77
C VAL A 12 -24.03 -30.51 42.83
N LEU A 13 -25.09 -29.99 43.42
CA LEU A 13 -26.14 -29.24 42.79
C LEU A 13 -25.53 -27.96 42.17
N PHE A 14 -25.38 -27.89 40.88
CA PHE A 14 -25.10 -26.62 40.17
C PHE A 14 -26.42 -25.92 39.89
N THR A 15 -26.68 -24.85 40.63
CA THR A 15 -27.70 -23.87 40.30
C THR A 15 -27.22 -23.05 39.09
N THR A 16 -27.77 -23.33 37.93
CA THR A 16 -27.57 -22.56 36.70
C THR A 16 -28.25 -21.21 36.87
N LEU A 17 -27.48 -20.16 37.13
CA LEU A 17 -27.90 -18.78 36.98
C LEU A 17 -27.87 -18.44 35.50
N THR A 18 -29.01 -18.46 34.85
CA THR A 18 -29.21 -17.98 33.50
C THR A 18 -29.18 -16.46 33.52
N PHE A 19 -28.05 -15.88 33.11
CA PHE A 19 -28.00 -14.45 32.76
C PHE A 19 -28.75 -14.27 31.44
N PHE A 20 -29.97 -13.76 31.52
CA PHE A 20 -30.64 -13.12 30.41
C PHE A 20 -29.88 -11.84 30.05
N PHE A 21 -29.06 -11.88 29.02
CA PHE A 21 -28.69 -10.66 28.32
C PHE A 21 -29.97 -10.09 27.69
N ALA A 22 -30.44 -8.96 28.24
CA ALA A 22 -31.42 -8.16 27.57
C ALA A 22 -30.72 -7.54 26.34
N ALA A 23 -30.86 -8.21 25.19
CA ALA A 23 -30.68 -7.56 23.90
C ALA A 23 -31.77 -6.48 23.84
N ALA A 24 -31.39 -5.21 24.04
CA ALA A 24 -32.26 -4.08 23.79
C ALA A 24 -32.66 -4.18 22.31
N ALA A 25 -33.91 -4.54 22.10
CA ALA A 25 -34.54 -4.58 20.80
C ALA A 25 -34.58 -3.14 20.23
N TRP A 26 -33.68 -2.86 19.33
CA TRP A 26 -33.84 -1.85 18.29
C TRP A 26 -34.53 -2.55 17.11
N ALA A 27 -35.77 -2.92 17.31
CA ALA A 27 -36.62 -3.43 16.23
C ALA A 27 -37.47 -2.28 15.71
N ASP A 28 -37.51 -2.21 14.39
CA ASP A 28 -38.50 -1.60 13.54
C ASP A 28 -38.44 -0.07 13.33
N ASP A 29 -37.53 0.28 12.39
CA ASP A 29 -37.82 1.21 11.28
C ASP A 29 -37.15 0.68 10.00
N ALA A 30 -37.33 -0.58 9.71
CA ALA A 30 -36.53 -1.38 8.72
C ALA A 30 -37.09 -1.35 7.29
N ASP A 31 -38.09 -0.53 6.99
CA ASP A 31 -38.80 -0.65 5.70
C ASP A 31 -38.57 0.49 4.69
N ALA A 32 -37.54 1.35 4.92
CA ALA A 32 -37.12 2.36 3.92
C ALA A 32 -35.61 2.67 3.89
N ARG A 33 -34.77 1.97 4.66
CA ARG A 33 -33.32 2.20 4.72
C ARG A 33 -32.62 0.90 4.31
N GLY A 34 -31.68 0.98 3.35
CA GLY A 34 -30.86 -0.15 2.93
C GLY A 34 -30.13 -0.84 4.09
N GLN A 35 -29.59 -2.02 3.83
CA GLN A 35 -28.81 -2.78 4.81
C GLN A 35 -27.60 -1.97 5.29
N ARG A 36 -27.19 -2.17 6.54
CA ARG A 36 -25.96 -1.57 7.07
C ARG A 36 -24.75 -2.37 6.62
N LEU A 37 -23.64 -1.68 6.36
CA LEU A 37 -22.36 -2.34 6.11
C LEU A 37 -21.94 -3.13 7.37
N SER A 38 -21.45 -4.36 7.16
CA SER A 38 -20.95 -5.25 8.21
C SER A 38 -19.59 -5.84 7.82
N ILE A 39 -18.95 -6.52 8.76
CA ILE A 39 -17.63 -7.16 8.52
C ILE A 39 -17.72 -8.23 7.43
N GLU A 40 -18.84 -8.95 7.34
CA GLU A 40 -19.04 -10.00 6.33
C GLU A 40 -18.95 -9.45 4.91
N HIS A 41 -19.43 -8.23 4.68
CA HIS A 41 -19.36 -7.58 3.37
C HIS A 41 -17.91 -7.31 2.90
N LEU A 42 -16.92 -7.26 3.81
CA LEU A 42 -15.51 -7.16 3.43
C LEU A 42 -15.09 -8.30 2.53
N PHE A 43 -15.53 -9.53 2.85
CA PHE A 43 -15.18 -10.76 2.16
C PHE A 43 -16.00 -11.02 0.89
N GLU A 44 -17.02 -10.20 0.66
CA GLU A 44 -17.79 -10.19 -0.59
C GLU A 44 -17.27 -9.15 -1.59
N LEU A 45 -16.53 -8.14 -1.11
CA LEU A 45 -15.93 -7.12 -1.97
C LEU A 45 -14.84 -7.73 -2.88
N GLY A 46 -14.85 -7.32 -4.14
CA GLY A 46 -13.78 -7.59 -5.08
C GLY A 46 -12.85 -6.38 -5.22
N ALA A 47 -11.57 -6.56 -4.93
CA ALA A 47 -10.55 -5.54 -5.15
C ALA A 47 -10.09 -5.54 -6.61
N VAL A 48 -10.47 -4.53 -7.37
CA VAL A 48 -10.11 -4.36 -8.78
C VAL A 48 -8.78 -3.63 -8.90
N SER A 49 -7.88 -4.12 -9.78
CA SER A 49 -6.56 -3.53 -9.98
C SER A 49 -6.01 -3.76 -11.40
N ASP A 50 -4.93 -3.08 -11.72
CA ASP A 50 -4.05 -3.25 -12.89
C ASP A 50 -4.79 -3.29 -14.26
N PRO A 51 -5.55 -2.26 -14.63
CA PRO A 51 -6.26 -2.22 -15.90
C PRO A 51 -5.28 -2.07 -17.09
N ARG A 52 -5.43 -2.92 -18.14
CA ARG A 52 -4.57 -2.97 -19.31
C ARG A 52 -5.37 -3.02 -20.60
N LEU A 53 -5.35 -1.96 -21.37
CA LEU A 53 -5.92 -1.94 -22.73
C LEU A 53 -5.19 -2.93 -23.62
N SER A 54 -5.94 -3.67 -24.42
CA SER A 54 -5.37 -4.48 -25.51
C SER A 54 -4.69 -3.59 -26.55
N PRO A 55 -3.77 -4.12 -27.38
CA PRO A 55 -3.05 -3.32 -28.38
C PRO A 55 -3.97 -2.61 -29.38
N GLU A 56 -5.13 -3.19 -29.66
CA GLU A 56 -6.18 -2.61 -30.52
C GLU A 56 -7.09 -1.61 -29.80
N GLY A 57 -7.03 -1.55 -28.45
CA GLY A 57 -7.88 -0.70 -27.63
C GLY A 57 -9.31 -1.22 -27.43
N ASP A 58 -9.62 -2.44 -27.87
CA ASP A 58 -10.99 -2.98 -27.88
C ASP A 58 -11.37 -3.68 -26.57
N TRP A 59 -10.37 -4.11 -25.77
CA TRP A 59 -10.55 -4.82 -24.51
C TRP A 59 -9.69 -4.23 -23.41
N ILE A 60 -10.15 -4.38 -22.16
CA ILE A 60 -9.37 -4.05 -20.96
C ILE A 60 -9.26 -5.33 -20.14
N ALA A 61 -8.04 -5.82 -19.92
CA ALA A 61 -7.74 -6.85 -18.93
C ALA A 61 -7.47 -6.19 -17.58
N TYR A 62 -7.88 -6.84 -16.49
CA TYR A 62 -7.69 -6.35 -15.12
C TYR A 62 -7.70 -7.52 -14.14
N THR A 63 -7.21 -7.29 -12.93
CA THR A 63 -7.22 -8.26 -11.84
C THR A 63 -8.38 -7.96 -10.88
N VAL A 64 -9.05 -9.01 -10.41
CA VAL A 64 -9.98 -8.95 -9.27
C VAL A 64 -9.48 -9.91 -8.20
N GLU A 65 -9.25 -9.39 -7.01
CA GLU A 65 -8.93 -10.18 -5.83
C GLU A 65 -10.14 -10.28 -4.91
N ARG A 66 -10.34 -11.45 -4.31
CA ARG A 66 -11.37 -11.71 -3.31
C ARG A 66 -10.80 -12.58 -2.21
N ASP A 67 -11.24 -12.33 -1.01
CA ASP A 67 -10.94 -13.18 0.14
C ASP A 67 -11.77 -14.47 0.08
N ASP A 68 -11.13 -15.60 0.32
CA ASP A 68 -11.76 -16.91 0.52
C ASP A 68 -11.60 -17.30 1.99
N LEU A 69 -12.68 -17.10 2.77
CA LEU A 69 -12.68 -17.42 4.21
C LEU A 69 -12.58 -18.92 4.51
N GLU A 70 -12.99 -19.79 3.58
CA GLU A 70 -12.90 -21.24 3.76
C GLU A 70 -11.46 -21.73 3.58
N ALA A 71 -10.79 -21.21 2.55
CA ALA A 71 -9.37 -21.49 2.32
C ALA A 71 -8.45 -20.64 3.19
N ASP A 72 -8.97 -19.55 3.78
CA ASP A 72 -8.26 -18.55 4.57
C ASP A 72 -7.12 -17.87 3.79
N GLU A 73 -7.38 -17.55 2.54
CA GLU A 73 -6.45 -16.89 1.63
C GLU A 73 -7.13 -15.90 0.68
N ALA A 74 -6.40 -14.89 0.20
CA ALA A 74 -6.86 -14.02 -0.87
C ALA A 74 -6.56 -14.66 -2.22
N ARG A 75 -7.52 -14.60 -3.16
CA ARG A 75 -7.38 -15.15 -4.50
C ARG A 75 -7.60 -14.11 -5.57
N SER A 76 -6.60 -13.97 -6.43
CA SER A 76 -6.62 -13.05 -7.56
C SER A 76 -6.99 -13.78 -8.85
N ARG A 77 -7.81 -13.14 -9.69
CA ARG A 77 -8.25 -13.67 -10.97
C ARG A 77 -8.18 -12.59 -12.05
N ILE A 78 -7.73 -12.98 -13.24
CA ILE A 78 -7.74 -12.07 -14.40
C ILE A 78 -9.13 -12.06 -15.03
N TRP A 79 -9.61 -10.87 -15.29
CA TRP A 79 -10.85 -10.59 -16.01
C TRP A 79 -10.59 -9.74 -17.23
N MET A 80 -11.56 -9.71 -18.14
CA MET A 80 -11.51 -8.90 -19.33
C MET A 80 -12.90 -8.30 -19.62
N VAL A 81 -12.96 -7.02 -19.99
CA VAL A 81 -14.18 -6.31 -20.35
C VAL A 81 -13.99 -5.59 -21.68
N PRO A 82 -15.01 -5.55 -22.57
CA PRO A 82 -14.92 -4.72 -23.79
C PRO A 82 -14.75 -3.24 -23.43
N ALA A 83 -13.82 -2.54 -24.06
CA ALA A 83 -13.61 -1.10 -23.85
C ALA A 83 -14.84 -0.26 -24.26
N ALA A 84 -15.64 -0.77 -25.20
CA ALA A 84 -16.94 -0.18 -25.58
C ALA A 84 -18.04 -0.40 -24.51
N GLY A 85 -17.77 -1.22 -23.48
CA GLY A 85 -18.75 -1.66 -22.50
C GLY A 85 -19.38 -3.00 -22.87
N GLY A 86 -19.91 -3.70 -21.87
CA GLY A 86 -20.50 -5.04 -22.01
C GLY A 86 -20.21 -5.91 -20.79
N GLU A 87 -20.47 -7.19 -20.92
CA GLU A 87 -20.26 -8.14 -19.84
C GLU A 87 -18.78 -8.47 -19.64
N ALA A 88 -18.30 -8.45 -18.41
CA ALA A 88 -16.96 -8.84 -18.05
C ALA A 88 -16.80 -10.38 -18.06
N GLN A 89 -15.68 -10.84 -18.57
CA GLN A 89 -15.40 -12.29 -18.72
C GLN A 89 -14.19 -12.68 -17.88
N PRO A 90 -14.28 -13.76 -17.07
CA PRO A 90 -13.13 -14.30 -16.37
C PRO A 90 -12.21 -15.04 -17.36
N MET A 91 -10.91 -14.76 -17.26
CA MET A 91 -9.90 -15.31 -18.17
C MET A 91 -9.10 -16.45 -17.57
N THR A 92 -8.96 -16.50 -16.23
CA THR A 92 -8.20 -17.53 -15.53
C THR A 92 -9.11 -18.35 -14.62
N ALA A 93 -8.67 -19.54 -14.22
CA ALA A 93 -9.41 -20.44 -13.33
C ALA A 93 -9.59 -19.82 -11.93
N PRO A 94 -10.69 -20.08 -11.22
CA PRO A 94 -10.97 -19.48 -9.92
C PRO A 94 -10.10 -20.04 -8.78
N ASP A 95 -9.56 -21.24 -8.93
CA ASP A 95 -8.77 -21.98 -7.95
C ASP A 95 -7.25 -21.72 -8.05
N GLN A 96 -6.84 -20.87 -8.99
CA GLN A 96 -5.43 -20.57 -9.25
C GLN A 96 -5.23 -19.06 -9.25
N SER A 97 -4.59 -18.51 -8.22
CA SER A 97 -4.29 -17.07 -8.17
C SER A 97 -3.49 -16.64 -9.39
N SER A 98 -3.99 -15.60 -10.06
CA SER A 98 -3.40 -15.04 -11.27
C SER A 98 -3.52 -13.52 -11.25
N TRP A 99 -2.42 -12.82 -11.47
CA TRP A 99 -2.34 -11.37 -11.38
C TRP A 99 -1.42 -10.77 -12.43
N GLN A 100 -1.36 -9.45 -12.51
CA GLN A 100 -0.46 -8.69 -13.40
C GLN A 100 -0.66 -9.04 -14.90
N PRO A 101 -1.86 -8.81 -15.47
CA PRO A 101 -2.12 -9.10 -16.88
C PRO A 101 -1.30 -8.19 -17.80
N ARG A 102 -0.67 -8.77 -18.83
CA ARG A 102 0.10 -8.06 -19.85
C ARG A 102 -0.21 -8.60 -21.25
N TRP A 103 -0.79 -7.78 -22.11
CA TRP A 103 -1.02 -8.14 -23.48
C TRP A 103 0.29 -8.24 -24.27
N SER A 104 0.44 -9.30 -25.08
CA SER A 104 1.50 -9.29 -26.08
C SER A 104 1.26 -8.15 -27.08
N PRO A 105 2.30 -7.43 -27.54
CA PRO A 105 2.15 -6.33 -28.47
C PRO A 105 1.45 -6.67 -29.79
N ASP A 106 1.49 -7.93 -30.23
CA ASP A 106 0.76 -8.45 -31.40
C ASP A 106 -0.70 -8.85 -31.11
N GLY A 107 -1.16 -8.70 -29.87
CA GLY A 107 -2.53 -8.96 -29.42
C GLY A 107 -2.93 -10.44 -29.38
N ARG A 108 -2.00 -11.38 -29.59
CA ARG A 108 -2.33 -12.81 -29.63
C ARG A 108 -2.43 -13.47 -28.26
N TYR A 109 -1.70 -12.96 -27.27
CA TYR A 109 -1.61 -13.53 -25.94
C TYR A 109 -1.87 -12.52 -24.84
N LEU A 110 -2.46 -13.00 -23.76
CA LEU A 110 -2.49 -12.34 -22.48
C LEU A 110 -1.57 -13.13 -21.53
N ALA A 111 -0.47 -12.54 -21.11
CA ALA A 111 0.41 -13.12 -20.11
C ALA A 111 0.08 -12.58 -18.71
N PHE A 112 0.42 -13.35 -17.68
CA PHE A 112 0.17 -13.03 -16.28
C PHE A 112 1.10 -13.82 -15.36
N LEU A 113 1.24 -13.39 -14.12
CA LEU A 113 1.90 -14.15 -13.07
C LEU A 113 0.89 -15.10 -12.40
N SER A 114 1.36 -16.29 -12.06
CA SER A 114 0.59 -17.26 -11.28
C SER A 114 1.53 -18.21 -10.54
N ALA A 115 1.27 -18.40 -9.23
CA ALA A 115 1.86 -19.47 -8.43
C ALA A 115 0.90 -20.66 -8.47
N ARG A 116 1.36 -21.80 -8.96
CA ARG A 116 0.54 -23.01 -9.13
C ARG A 116 1.26 -24.23 -8.58
N ASN A 117 0.50 -25.13 -7.98
CA ASN A 117 1.01 -26.40 -7.44
C ASN A 117 2.12 -26.18 -6.40
N ASP A 118 1.95 -25.19 -5.53
CA ASP A 118 2.92 -24.80 -4.47
C ASP A 118 4.31 -24.44 -4.99
N LYS A 119 4.40 -24.04 -6.26
CA LYS A 119 5.64 -23.58 -6.89
C LYS A 119 5.73 -22.06 -6.91
N PRO A 120 6.97 -21.50 -6.98
CA PRO A 120 7.18 -20.07 -7.13
C PRO A 120 6.41 -19.48 -8.31
N ALA A 121 5.97 -18.21 -8.17
CA ALA A 121 5.26 -17.50 -9.22
C ALA A 121 6.05 -17.48 -10.54
N GLN A 122 5.40 -17.90 -11.62
CA GLN A 122 5.96 -17.95 -12.98
C GLN A 122 5.10 -17.14 -13.94
N VAL A 123 5.63 -16.77 -15.10
CA VAL A 123 4.86 -16.18 -16.18
C VAL A 123 4.10 -17.29 -16.91
N TRP A 124 2.79 -17.10 -17.02
CA TRP A 124 1.88 -17.90 -17.80
C TRP A 124 1.32 -17.06 -18.95
N ARG A 125 0.90 -17.68 -20.03
CA ARG A 125 0.21 -16.99 -21.13
C ARG A 125 -1.04 -17.75 -21.55
N LEU A 126 -2.05 -17.00 -21.92
CA LEU A 126 -3.30 -17.50 -22.46
C LEU A 126 -3.48 -16.98 -23.90
N SER A 127 -3.80 -17.89 -24.81
CA SER A 127 -4.16 -17.46 -26.17
C SER A 127 -5.49 -16.70 -26.15
N ARG A 128 -5.57 -15.56 -26.82
CA ARG A 128 -6.81 -14.81 -26.99
C ARG A 128 -7.90 -15.58 -27.72
N ARG A 129 -7.54 -16.65 -28.44
CA ARG A 129 -8.48 -17.51 -29.15
C ARG A 129 -9.08 -18.63 -28.28
N GLY A 130 -8.71 -18.66 -27.01
CA GLY A 130 -9.11 -19.70 -26.05
C GLY A 130 -8.05 -20.81 -25.93
N GLY A 131 -8.35 -21.81 -25.12
CA GLY A 131 -7.46 -22.88 -24.70
C GLY A 131 -7.05 -22.75 -23.25
N GLU A 132 -6.13 -23.60 -22.80
CA GLU A 132 -5.55 -23.56 -21.46
C GLU A 132 -4.36 -22.60 -21.41
N ALA A 133 -4.06 -22.10 -20.21
CA ALA A 133 -2.88 -21.29 -19.98
C ALA A 133 -1.62 -22.15 -20.06
N GLU A 134 -0.59 -21.63 -20.70
CA GLU A 134 0.69 -22.25 -20.93
C GLU A 134 1.77 -21.56 -20.09
N GLN A 135 2.54 -22.34 -19.33
CA GLN A 135 3.69 -21.83 -18.58
C GLN A 135 4.80 -21.37 -19.54
N VAL A 136 5.29 -20.15 -19.36
CA VAL A 136 6.30 -19.53 -20.23
C VAL A 136 7.68 -19.58 -19.62
N THR A 137 7.79 -19.27 -18.33
CA THR A 137 9.03 -19.32 -17.55
C THR A 137 9.06 -20.57 -16.68
N ASP A 138 10.28 -21.04 -16.39
CA ASP A 138 10.55 -22.13 -15.46
C ASP A 138 11.87 -21.79 -14.76
N THR A 139 11.79 -20.88 -13.78
CA THR A 139 12.94 -20.40 -13.01
C THR A 139 12.88 -20.95 -11.59
N PRO A 140 14.04 -21.21 -10.93
CA PRO A 140 14.08 -21.72 -9.56
C PRO A 140 13.39 -20.81 -8.56
N GLN A 141 13.52 -19.49 -8.74
CA GLN A 141 12.91 -18.46 -7.92
C GLN A 141 11.62 -17.89 -8.57
N ALA A 142 10.84 -17.17 -7.81
CA ALA A 142 9.68 -16.46 -8.33
C ALA A 142 10.10 -15.34 -9.31
N VAL A 143 9.27 -15.13 -10.34
CA VAL A 143 9.34 -13.95 -11.20
C VAL A 143 8.66 -12.80 -10.48
N ALA A 144 9.42 -11.73 -10.16
CA ALA A 144 8.91 -10.55 -9.45
C ALA A 144 8.12 -9.61 -10.37
N ASP A 145 8.60 -9.41 -11.60
CA ASP A 145 7.96 -8.58 -12.64
C ASP A 145 8.31 -9.10 -14.03
N PHE A 146 7.44 -8.80 -15.02
CA PHE A 146 7.73 -9.12 -16.41
C PHE A 146 7.08 -8.15 -17.38
N ASN A 147 7.73 -7.95 -18.55
CA ASN A 147 7.20 -7.13 -19.64
C ASN A 147 7.54 -7.75 -21.02
N TRP A 148 6.59 -7.65 -21.95
CA TRP A 148 6.80 -8.08 -23.33
C TRP A 148 7.76 -7.15 -24.09
N SER A 149 8.66 -7.73 -24.89
CA SER A 149 9.38 -6.95 -25.89
C SER A 149 8.42 -6.40 -26.96
N PRO A 150 8.71 -5.25 -27.60
CA PRO A 150 7.84 -4.65 -28.61
C PRO A 150 7.49 -5.56 -29.79
N ASP A 151 8.37 -6.51 -30.13
CA ASP A 151 8.18 -7.49 -31.19
C ASP A 151 7.43 -8.76 -30.77
N SER A 152 7.05 -8.87 -29.50
CA SER A 152 6.39 -10.05 -28.88
C SER A 152 7.26 -11.31 -28.88
N GLY A 153 8.55 -11.22 -29.18
CA GLY A 153 9.46 -12.37 -29.27
C GLY A 153 10.18 -12.71 -27.96
N ARG A 154 10.21 -11.75 -27.02
CA ARG A 154 10.99 -11.88 -25.78
C ARG A 154 10.17 -11.37 -24.58
N LEU A 155 10.56 -11.83 -23.38
CA LEU A 155 10.12 -11.26 -22.10
C LEU A 155 11.31 -10.66 -21.38
N LEU A 156 11.12 -9.47 -20.84
CA LEU A 156 11.98 -8.89 -19.81
C LEU A 156 11.46 -9.39 -18.47
N LEU A 157 12.32 -9.93 -17.64
CA LEU A 157 12.01 -10.49 -16.33
C LEU A 157 12.84 -9.77 -15.27
N LEU A 158 12.25 -9.61 -14.10
CA LEU A 158 12.93 -9.17 -12.89
C LEU A 158 13.00 -10.38 -11.95
N LEU A 159 14.22 -10.84 -11.67
CA LEU A 159 14.48 -12.03 -10.86
C LEU A 159 15.50 -11.70 -9.77
N ARG A 160 15.21 -12.14 -8.54
CA ARG A 160 16.20 -12.15 -7.47
C ARG A 160 17.16 -13.32 -7.65
N ASP A 161 18.40 -13.18 -7.25
CA ASP A 161 19.36 -14.29 -7.22
C ASP A 161 18.78 -15.47 -6.42
N PRO A 162 18.80 -16.70 -6.95
CA PRO A 162 18.21 -17.83 -6.26
C PRO A 162 19.06 -18.28 -5.07
N THR A 163 18.44 -18.85 -4.07
CA THR A 163 19.13 -19.59 -3.00
C THR A 163 19.65 -20.94 -3.51
N ALA A 164 20.61 -21.52 -2.78
CA ALA A 164 21.04 -22.89 -3.06
C ALA A 164 19.90 -23.90 -2.88
N ALA A 165 18.95 -23.65 -1.96
CA ALA A 165 17.79 -24.48 -1.74
C ALA A 165 16.81 -24.41 -2.93
N GLU A 166 16.52 -23.21 -3.44
CA GLU A 166 15.68 -23.03 -4.64
C GLU A 166 16.27 -23.71 -5.87
N LEU A 167 17.60 -23.58 -6.09
CA LEU A 167 18.29 -24.29 -7.18
C LEU A 167 18.15 -25.81 -7.03
N THR A 168 18.39 -26.33 -5.84
CA THR A 168 18.29 -27.77 -5.55
C THR A 168 16.87 -28.27 -5.71
N ALA A 169 15.88 -27.53 -5.18
CA ALA A 169 14.47 -27.87 -5.32
C ALA A 169 14.03 -27.89 -6.80
N HIS A 170 14.49 -26.91 -7.57
CA HIS A 170 14.20 -26.85 -9.01
C HIS A 170 14.83 -28.02 -9.78
N GLU A 171 16.06 -28.44 -9.45
CA GLU A 171 16.75 -29.56 -10.10
C GLU A 171 16.16 -30.92 -9.72
N GLN A 172 15.76 -31.11 -8.46
CA GLN A 172 15.24 -32.38 -7.95
C GLN A 172 13.71 -32.54 -8.17
N GLY A 173 12.98 -31.42 -8.34
CA GLY A 173 11.54 -31.44 -8.51
C GLY A 173 10.83 -32.12 -7.33
N ASP A 174 9.94 -33.09 -7.63
CA ASP A 174 9.12 -33.79 -6.62
C ASP A 174 9.96 -34.67 -5.66
N ASP A 175 11.24 -34.92 -5.97
CA ASP A 175 12.16 -35.68 -5.10
C ASP A 175 12.90 -34.80 -4.08
N TYR A 176 12.65 -33.46 -4.07
CA TYR A 176 13.29 -32.55 -3.14
C TYR A 176 12.76 -32.74 -1.73
N GLU A 177 13.66 -32.94 -0.78
CA GLU A 177 13.37 -32.93 0.66
C GLU A 177 13.88 -31.62 1.28
N GLU A 178 12.97 -30.85 1.84
CA GLU A 178 13.30 -29.60 2.50
C GLU A 178 14.25 -29.82 3.69
N GLN A 179 15.36 -29.11 3.71
CA GLN A 179 16.34 -29.15 4.78
C GLN A 179 16.24 -27.91 5.66
N ALA A 180 16.70 -28.04 6.91
CA ALA A 180 16.81 -26.88 7.77
C ALA A 180 17.65 -25.78 7.11
N PRO A 181 17.18 -24.54 7.08
CA PRO A 181 17.92 -23.45 6.47
C PRO A 181 19.27 -23.23 7.18
N PRO A 182 20.31 -22.82 6.47
CA PRO A 182 21.57 -22.45 7.09
C PRO A 182 21.40 -21.19 7.97
N PRO A 183 22.30 -20.96 8.94
CA PRO A 183 22.27 -19.74 9.73
C PRO A 183 22.51 -18.52 8.82
N TRP A 184 21.80 -17.42 9.14
CA TRP A 184 22.04 -16.14 8.49
C TRP A 184 23.41 -15.58 8.86
N VAL A 185 24.18 -15.19 7.85
CA VAL A 185 25.46 -14.48 8.01
C VAL A 185 25.30 -13.11 7.35
N ILE A 186 25.23 -12.07 8.17
CA ILE A 186 24.88 -10.71 7.75
C ILE A 186 26.13 -9.83 7.87
N ASP A 187 26.47 -9.15 6.76
CA ASP A 187 27.63 -8.26 6.65
C ASP A 187 27.31 -6.96 5.86
N ARG A 188 26.03 -6.57 5.82
CA ARG A 188 25.53 -5.36 5.15
C ARG A 188 24.64 -4.53 6.09
N LEU A 189 24.47 -3.23 5.81
CA LEU A 189 23.65 -2.33 6.65
C LEU A 189 22.15 -2.55 6.47
N GLN A 190 21.65 -2.64 5.25
CA GLN A 190 20.27 -3.01 4.99
C GLN A 190 20.15 -4.53 5.07
N PHE A 191 19.79 -5.04 6.23
CA PHE A 191 19.80 -6.48 6.50
C PHE A 191 18.43 -7.07 6.82
N LYS A 192 17.39 -6.25 6.76
CA LYS A 192 15.98 -6.65 6.94
C LYS A 192 15.11 -5.91 5.95
N LEU A 193 14.02 -6.55 5.55
CA LEU A 193 12.96 -5.95 4.75
C LEU A 193 11.64 -6.64 5.09
N ASP A 194 10.57 -5.86 5.18
CA ASP A 194 9.25 -6.42 5.44
C ASP A 194 8.83 -7.37 4.31
N TYR A 195 8.09 -8.41 4.63
CA TYR A 195 7.73 -9.54 3.76
C TYR A 195 8.88 -10.43 3.29
N GLU A 196 10.15 -10.07 3.57
CA GLU A 196 11.32 -10.89 3.22
C GLU A 196 12.10 -11.40 4.42
N GLY A 197 12.05 -10.68 5.55
CA GLY A 197 12.83 -11.01 6.74
C GLY A 197 14.29 -10.55 6.64
N TYR A 198 15.24 -11.42 7.03
CA TYR A 198 16.66 -11.12 6.91
C TYR A 198 17.13 -11.14 5.46
N LEU A 199 17.95 -10.16 5.10
CA LEU A 199 18.58 -10.05 3.79
C LEU A 199 20.02 -10.52 3.80
N ASP A 200 20.40 -11.27 2.79
CA ASP A 200 21.77 -11.61 2.46
C ASP A 200 22.33 -10.75 1.30
N ARG A 201 23.29 -11.24 0.55
CA ARG A 201 23.91 -10.56 -0.60
C ARG A 201 23.20 -10.82 -1.91
N ARG A 202 22.11 -11.60 -1.94
CA ARG A 202 21.33 -11.82 -3.16
C ARG A 202 20.66 -10.53 -3.59
N ARG A 203 20.69 -10.28 -4.89
CA ARG A 203 20.17 -9.06 -5.50
C ARG A 203 19.13 -9.39 -6.57
N THR A 204 18.36 -8.40 -6.92
CA THR A 204 17.35 -8.46 -7.96
C THR A 204 17.92 -7.87 -9.25
N HIS A 205 17.84 -8.64 -10.35
CA HIS A 205 18.47 -8.30 -11.63
C HIS A 205 17.50 -8.40 -12.79
N CYS A 206 17.84 -7.71 -13.89
CA CYS A 206 17.11 -7.75 -15.14
C CYS A 206 17.59 -8.91 -16.01
N TYR A 207 16.64 -9.68 -16.56
CA TYR A 207 16.87 -10.80 -17.46
C TYR A 207 16.02 -10.68 -18.72
N VAL A 208 16.47 -11.26 -19.82
CA VAL A 208 15.67 -11.42 -21.03
C VAL A 208 15.52 -12.90 -21.36
N LEU A 209 14.27 -13.33 -21.55
CA LEU A 209 13.90 -14.65 -22.03
C LEU A 209 13.51 -14.58 -23.50
N ASP A 210 14.23 -15.30 -24.37
CA ASP A 210 13.84 -15.51 -25.76
C ASP A 210 12.79 -16.62 -25.85
N LEU A 211 11.62 -16.31 -26.41
CA LEU A 211 10.48 -17.22 -26.43
C LEU A 211 10.62 -18.33 -27.49
N ALA A 212 11.46 -18.16 -28.50
CA ALA A 212 11.64 -19.15 -29.56
C ALA A 212 12.57 -20.30 -29.14
N ASN A 213 13.64 -19.98 -28.45
CA ASN A 213 14.67 -20.96 -28.05
C ASN A 213 14.75 -21.18 -26.53
N LYS A 214 13.95 -20.44 -25.74
CA LYS A 214 13.91 -20.50 -24.26
C LYS A 214 15.22 -20.09 -23.58
N ALA A 215 16.09 -19.38 -24.28
CA ALA A 215 17.32 -18.87 -23.68
C ALA A 215 17.02 -17.72 -22.72
N LEU A 216 17.41 -17.89 -21.45
CA LEU A 216 17.38 -16.86 -20.43
C LEU A 216 18.75 -16.20 -20.32
N THR A 217 18.81 -14.89 -20.45
CA THR A 217 20.05 -14.11 -20.42
C THR A 217 19.97 -13.03 -19.35
N GLN A 218 20.91 -13.03 -18.42
CA GLN A 218 21.08 -11.95 -17.44
C GLN A 218 21.67 -10.71 -18.12
N LEU A 219 21.06 -9.55 -17.87
CA LEU A 219 21.49 -8.27 -18.44
C LEU A 219 22.27 -7.40 -17.45
N THR A 220 21.91 -7.49 -16.17
CA THR A 220 22.52 -6.71 -15.09
C THR A 220 23.04 -7.64 -14.00
N ASP A 221 24.07 -7.19 -13.29
CA ASP A 221 24.73 -7.91 -12.21
C ASP A 221 25.29 -6.94 -11.16
N GLY A 222 25.92 -7.49 -10.15
CA GLY A 222 26.60 -6.74 -9.08
C GLY A 222 25.82 -6.70 -7.77
N ASP A 223 26.39 -6.03 -6.77
CA ASP A 223 25.79 -5.90 -5.42
C ASP A 223 24.76 -4.76 -5.36
N PHE A 224 23.79 -4.78 -6.29
CA PHE A 224 22.76 -3.74 -6.47
C PHE A 224 21.43 -4.38 -6.84
N ASP A 225 20.35 -3.84 -6.30
CA ASP A 225 19.00 -4.19 -6.71
C ASP A 225 18.55 -3.31 -7.88
N ASP A 226 17.99 -3.93 -8.91
CA ASP A 226 17.34 -3.28 -10.03
C ASP A 226 15.82 -3.39 -9.91
N SER A 227 15.10 -2.39 -10.36
CA SER A 227 13.62 -2.33 -10.30
C SER A 227 13.03 -1.60 -11.51
N GLU A 228 11.72 -1.76 -11.71
CA GLU A 228 10.92 -1.06 -12.72
C GLU A 228 11.47 -1.13 -14.16
N PRO A 229 11.94 -2.28 -14.65
CA PRO A 229 12.58 -2.38 -15.96
C PRO A 229 11.56 -2.19 -17.09
N THR A 230 11.95 -1.44 -18.14
CA THR A 230 11.08 -1.16 -19.30
C THR A 230 11.85 -1.16 -20.61
N TRP A 231 11.22 -1.73 -21.67
CA TRP A 231 11.78 -1.79 -23.03
C TRP A 231 11.80 -0.44 -23.74
N SER A 232 12.86 -0.15 -24.45
CA SER A 232 12.81 0.90 -25.49
C SER A 232 11.86 0.51 -26.62
N PRO A 233 11.24 1.48 -27.32
CA PRO A 233 10.26 1.20 -28.38
C PRO A 233 10.77 0.33 -29.53
N ASP A 234 12.10 0.33 -29.79
CA ASP A 234 12.75 -0.49 -30.81
C ASP A 234 13.20 -1.87 -30.29
N GLY A 235 13.01 -2.14 -28.99
CA GLY A 235 13.35 -3.41 -28.34
C GLY A 235 14.85 -3.68 -28.18
N LYS A 236 15.71 -2.67 -28.29
CA LYS A 236 17.17 -2.83 -28.20
C LYS A 236 17.76 -2.47 -26.85
N LEU A 237 17.07 -1.65 -26.07
CA LEU A 237 17.53 -1.14 -24.79
C LEU A 237 16.49 -1.42 -23.70
N ILE A 238 16.97 -1.51 -22.46
CA ILE A 238 16.18 -1.59 -21.24
C ILE A 238 16.55 -0.39 -20.37
N ALA A 239 15.55 0.38 -19.91
CA ALA A 239 15.74 1.34 -18.83
C ALA A 239 15.22 0.72 -17.52
N PHE A 240 15.87 1.02 -16.41
CA PHE A 240 15.53 0.50 -15.09
C PHE A 240 15.99 1.49 -14.01
N THR A 241 15.46 1.31 -12.80
CA THR A 241 15.83 2.07 -11.60
C THR A 241 16.82 1.26 -10.76
N SER A 242 17.91 1.86 -10.27
CA SER A 242 18.87 1.19 -9.40
C SER A 242 19.68 2.19 -8.57
N ASN A 243 19.97 1.85 -7.32
CA ASN A 243 20.94 2.57 -6.50
C ASN A 243 22.31 1.93 -6.64
N ARG A 244 23.16 2.48 -7.53
CA ARG A 244 24.53 2.01 -7.79
C ARG A 244 25.60 2.94 -7.20
N THR A 245 25.24 3.64 -6.11
CA THR A 245 26.22 4.42 -5.32
C THR A 245 27.21 3.47 -4.62
N PRO A 246 28.37 3.95 -4.17
CA PRO A 246 29.34 3.11 -3.44
C PRO A 246 28.79 2.50 -2.14
N GLU A 247 27.78 3.14 -1.51
CA GLU A 247 27.15 2.68 -0.28
C GLU A 247 25.62 2.76 -0.42
N PRO A 248 24.99 1.85 -1.21
CA PRO A 248 23.55 1.93 -1.50
C PRO A 248 22.66 1.74 -0.26
N ASP A 249 23.16 1.03 0.73
CA ASP A 249 22.45 0.81 2.00
C ASP A 249 22.37 2.06 2.91
N ARG A 250 23.11 3.14 2.58
CA ARG A 250 23.18 4.37 3.40
C ARG A 250 22.39 5.55 2.88
N ASN A 251 21.80 5.44 1.71
CA ASN A 251 21.12 6.56 1.06
C ASN A 251 19.91 6.10 0.23
N TYR A 252 19.09 7.07 -0.18
CA TYR A 252 17.92 6.84 -1.03
C TYR A 252 18.16 7.26 -2.49
N ASN A 253 19.43 7.41 -2.91
CA ASN A 253 19.77 7.85 -4.25
C ASN A 253 19.66 6.72 -5.27
N THR A 254 18.48 6.58 -5.84
CA THR A 254 18.27 5.74 -7.04
C THR A 254 18.43 6.59 -8.29
N ASP A 255 18.97 6.00 -9.35
CA ASP A 255 19.10 6.61 -10.67
C ASP A 255 18.43 5.77 -11.75
N ILE A 256 18.12 6.40 -12.87
CA ILE A 256 17.70 5.71 -14.08
C ILE A 256 18.94 5.27 -14.85
N TRP A 257 18.99 3.98 -15.15
CA TRP A 257 20.04 3.32 -15.91
C TRP A 257 19.49 2.73 -17.20
N VAL A 258 20.35 2.60 -18.21
CA VAL A 258 20.03 1.98 -19.50
C VAL A 258 21.07 0.92 -19.83
N VAL A 259 20.61 -0.25 -20.29
CA VAL A 259 21.45 -1.38 -20.71
C VAL A 259 20.98 -1.91 -22.06
N SER A 260 21.89 -2.52 -22.84
CA SER A 260 21.55 -3.23 -24.08
C SER A 260 20.74 -4.49 -23.77
N ALA A 261 19.68 -4.72 -24.55
CA ALA A 261 18.90 -5.95 -24.51
C ALA A 261 19.49 -7.08 -25.37
N GLU A 262 20.64 -6.85 -26.02
CA GLU A 262 21.29 -7.82 -26.88
C GLU A 262 22.36 -8.66 -26.14
N PRO A 263 22.17 -9.99 -26.02
CA PRO A 263 23.03 -10.86 -25.21
C PRO A 263 24.52 -10.88 -25.64
N ALA A 264 24.77 -10.67 -26.93
CA ALA A 264 26.14 -10.73 -27.49
C ALA A 264 27.05 -9.56 -27.04
N GLN A 265 26.49 -8.57 -26.31
CA GLN A 265 27.21 -7.41 -25.80
C GLN A 265 27.36 -7.40 -24.28
N ALA A 266 27.11 -8.51 -23.61
CA ALA A 266 27.34 -8.65 -22.17
C ALA A 266 28.84 -8.88 -21.85
N PRO A 267 29.43 -8.24 -20.78
CA PRO A 267 28.73 -7.27 -19.95
C PRO A 267 28.43 -5.99 -20.72
N ALA A 268 27.13 -5.71 -20.85
CA ALA A 268 26.67 -4.55 -21.59
C ALA A 268 27.15 -3.27 -20.91
N SER A 269 27.53 -2.25 -21.69
CA SER A 269 27.85 -0.95 -21.13
C SER A 269 26.59 -0.34 -20.51
N LEU A 270 26.57 -0.20 -19.20
CA LEU A 270 25.54 0.54 -18.47
C LEU A 270 25.72 2.04 -18.77
N VAL A 271 24.60 2.70 -19.07
CA VAL A 271 24.54 4.16 -19.19
C VAL A 271 23.75 4.70 -18.02
N GLN A 272 24.38 5.49 -17.17
CA GLN A 272 23.70 6.27 -16.15
C GLN A 272 23.00 7.45 -16.82
N VAL A 273 21.68 7.48 -16.75
CA VAL A 273 20.83 8.49 -17.41
C VAL A 273 20.65 9.69 -16.50
N THR A 274 20.47 9.48 -15.23
CA THR A 274 20.30 10.52 -14.20
C THR A 274 21.46 10.50 -13.23
N THR A 275 21.71 11.61 -12.56
CA THR A 275 22.86 11.79 -11.64
C THR A 275 22.55 12.78 -10.52
N ASN A 276 21.28 13.09 -10.25
CA ASN A 276 20.96 13.94 -9.12
C ASN A 276 21.13 13.15 -7.80
N PRO A 277 21.37 13.79 -6.66
CA PRO A 277 21.61 13.08 -5.40
C PRO A 277 20.33 12.55 -4.72
N GLY A 278 19.14 12.88 -5.22
CA GLY A 278 17.85 12.36 -4.77
C GLY A 278 17.43 11.14 -5.54
N ALA A 279 16.25 10.61 -5.26
CA ALA A 279 15.72 9.44 -5.94
C ALA A 279 15.14 9.79 -7.32
N ASP A 280 15.60 9.10 -8.36
CA ASP A 280 14.97 9.06 -9.69
C ASP A 280 14.40 7.66 -9.92
N ALA A 281 13.12 7.56 -10.34
CA ALA A 281 12.40 6.29 -10.46
C ALA A 281 11.33 6.30 -11.57
N SER A 282 10.70 5.16 -11.79
CA SER A 282 9.56 4.97 -12.72
C SER A 282 9.83 5.37 -14.17
N PRO A 283 10.88 4.84 -14.82
CA PRO A 283 11.26 5.21 -16.17
C PRO A 283 10.17 4.84 -17.20
N ALA A 284 9.92 5.76 -18.13
CA ALA A 284 9.00 5.58 -19.27
C ALA A 284 9.60 6.17 -20.54
N TRP A 285 9.76 5.33 -21.57
CA TRP A 285 10.35 5.75 -22.84
C TRP A 285 9.40 6.64 -23.66
N SER A 286 9.96 7.65 -24.30
CA SER A 286 9.27 8.36 -25.39
C SER A 286 9.07 7.42 -26.60
N PRO A 287 8.02 7.61 -27.42
CA PRO A 287 7.75 6.74 -28.57
C PRO A 287 8.87 6.68 -29.60
N ASP A 288 9.72 7.71 -29.68
CA ASP A 288 10.89 7.77 -30.57
C ASP A 288 12.19 7.22 -29.92
N GLY A 289 12.12 6.76 -28.67
CA GLY A 289 13.25 6.18 -27.92
C GLY A 289 14.35 7.17 -27.53
N ARG A 290 14.13 8.47 -27.65
CA ARG A 290 15.15 9.49 -27.37
C ARG A 290 15.14 10.01 -25.95
N LEU A 291 13.96 10.02 -25.31
CA LEU A 291 13.75 10.55 -23.99
C LEU A 291 13.21 9.47 -23.05
N ILE A 292 13.49 9.64 -21.77
CA ILE A 292 12.89 8.90 -20.66
C ILE A 292 12.22 9.90 -19.75
N ALA A 293 10.91 9.75 -19.53
CA ALA A 293 10.20 10.43 -18.45
C ALA A 293 10.36 9.60 -17.18
N HIS A 294 10.51 10.26 -16.05
CA HIS A 294 10.68 9.60 -14.75
C HIS A 294 10.21 10.52 -13.63
N THR A 295 10.06 9.99 -12.43
CA THR A 295 9.95 10.80 -11.21
C THR A 295 11.33 11.22 -10.75
N SER A 296 11.45 12.35 -10.06
CA SER A 296 12.73 12.89 -9.60
C SER A 296 12.56 13.70 -8.31
N ASP A 297 13.26 13.30 -7.27
CA ASP A 297 13.36 14.01 -6.02
C ASP A 297 14.56 14.95 -6.07
N THR A 298 14.30 16.25 -6.06
CA THR A 298 15.35 17.25 -6.25
C THR A 298 16.06 17.67 -4.96
N ASP A 299 15.51 17.29 -3.81
CA ASP A 299 16.05 17.59 -2.48
C ASP A 299 16.44 16.30 -1.74
N ALA A 300 17.66 15.85 -1.93
CA ALA A 300 18.16 14.63 -1.30
C ALA A 300 18.16 14.70 0.24
N ALA A 301 18.28 15.89 0.82
CA ALA A 301 18.29 16.07 2.28
C ALA A 301 16.90 15.88 2.89
N ALA A 302 15.85 16.08 2.10
CA ALA A 302 14.48 15.81 2.51
C ALA A 302 14.12 14.31 2.51
N MET A 303 14.94 13.45 1.92
CA MET A 303 14.72 11.99 1.84
C MET A 303 13.30 11.65 1.38
N LEU A 304 12.60 10.82 2.15
CA LEU A 304 11.22 10.41 1.89
C LEU A 304 10.19 11.56 2.01
N TYR A 305 10.55 12.69 2.63
CA TYR A 305 9.73 13.91 2.68
C TYR A 305 9.85 14.77 1.42
N ALA A 306 10.75 14.41 0.49
CA ALA A 306 10.93 15.15 -0.75
C ALA A 306 9.69 15.07 -1.64
N THR A 307 9.34 16.18 -2.26
CA THR A 307 8.30 16.17 -3.30
C THR A 307 8.88 15.56 -4.58
N SER A 308 8.30 14.46 -5.02
CA SER A 308 8.67 13.79 -6.26
C SER A 308 8.07 14.50 -7.47
N HIS A 309 8.93 14.96 -8.38
CA HIS A 309 8.56 15.72 -9.57
C HIS A 309 8.58 14.86 -10.83
N LEU A 310 7.78 15.25 -11.84
CA LEU A 310 7.94 14.71 -13.19
C LEU A 310 9.17 15.34 -13.84
N ALA A 311 10.04 14.49 -14.36
CA ALA A 311 11.25 14.85 -15.06
C ALA A 311 11.36 14.18 -16.44
N VAL A 312 12.23 14.72 -17.29
CA VAL A 312 12.59 14.13 -18.58
C VAL A 312 14.09 14.23 -18.79
N SER A 313 14.70 13.11 -19.15
CA SER A 313 16.13 12.97 -19.45
C SER A 313 16.35 12.40 -20.85
N SER A 314 17.50 12.70 -21.47
CA SER A 314 17.92 11.99 -22.69
C SER A 314 18.25 10.54 -22.33
N ALA A 315 17.82 9.59 -23.15
CA ALA A 315 18.15 8.17 -22.97
C ALA A 315 19.67 7.86 -23.00
N GLN A 316 20.48 8.81 -23.40
CA GLN A 316 21.94 8.72 -23.41
C GLN A 316 22.61 9.43 -22.24
N GLY A 317 21.80 9.87 -21.26
CA GLY A 317 22.25 10.67 -20.12
C GLY A 317 22.40 12.16 -20.47
N GLY A 318 22.86 12.92 -19.48
CA GLY A 318 23.06 14.36 -19.57
C GLY A 318 22.11 15.14 -18.66
N GLN A 319 21.71 16.33 -19.06
CA GLN A 319 20.92 17.20 -18.20
C GLN A 319 19.46 16.72 -18.07
N THR A 320 19.01 16.49 -16.85
CA THR A 320 17.61 16.26 -16.48
C THR A 320 16.84 17.57 -16.47
N ARG A 321 15.63 17.54 -17.00
CA ARG A 321 14.72 18.68 -17.03
C ARG A 321 13.47 18.38 -16.20
N ILE A 322 13.32 19.07 -15.08
CA ILE A 322 12.14 18.98 -14.20
C ILE A 322 10.97 19.72 -14.83
N LEU A 323 9.82 19.07 -14.95
CA LEU A 323 8.64 19.63 -15.62
C LEU A 323 7.60 20.18 -14.63
N THR A 324 7.56 19.67 -13.40
CA THR A 324 6.48 19.95 -12.42
C THR A 324 6.97 20.65 -11.15
N ALA A 325 8.20 21.17 -11.09
CA ALA A 325 8.73 21.84 -9.91
C ALA A 325 7.80 22.95 -9.37
N ALA A 326 7.13 23.70 -10.26
CA ALA A 326 6.22 24.77 -9.86
C ALA A 326 4.90 24.28 -9.24
N LEU A 327 4.59 22.99 -9.30
CA LEU A 327 3.37 22.43 -8.67
C LEU A 327 3.56 22.17 -7.18
N ASP A 328 4.78 21.84 -6.75
CA ASP A 328 5.10 21.41 -5.37
C ASP A 328 4.11 20.35 -4.87
N ARG A 329 3.92 19.29 -5.67
CA ARG A 329 2.97 18.20 -5.46
C ARG A 329 3.57 16.89 -5.94
N MET A 330 3.23 15.79 -5.24
CA MET A 330 3.70 14.45 -5.59
C MET A 330 3.18 14.00 -6.95
N VAL A 331 4.08 13.44 -7.74
CA VAL A 331 3.81 12.91 -9.09
C VAL A 331 4.18 11.43 -9.14
N PHE A 332 3.32 10.61 -9.77
CA PHE A 332 3.53 9.17 -9.91
C PHE A 332 3.25 8.69 -11.34
N GLN A 333 3.80 7.52 -11.68
CA GLN A 333 3.47 6.75 -12.88
C GLN A 333 3.53 7.56 -14.19
N PRO A 334 4.64 8.22 -14.54
CA PRO A 334 4.75 8.93 -15.79
C PRO A 334 4.59 7.99 -16.99
N ARG A 335 3.84 8.39 -18.02
CA ARG A 335 3.64 7.63 -19.27
C ARG A 335 3.55 8.59 -20.44
N PHE A 336 4.35 8.38 -21.48
CA PHE A 336 4.19 9.15 -22.71
C PHE A 336 2.87 8.82 -23.42
N ALA A 337 2.23 9.84 -23.97
CA ALA A 337 1.20 9.64 -24.95
C ALA A 337 1.83 9.13 -26.28
N PRO A 338 1.09 8.34 -27.09
CA PRO A 338 1.66 7.74 -28.31
C PRO A 338 2.25 8.73 -29.32
N GLU A 339 1.77 9.96 -29.33
CA GLU A 339 2.27 11.03 -30.20
C GLU A 339 3.55 11.70 -29.67
N GLY A 340 4.00 11.34 -28.44
CA GLY A 340 5.24 11.81 -27.81
C GLY A 340 5.24 13.26 -27.36
N ARG A 341 4.13 14.00 -27.56
CA ARG A 341 4.05 15.44 -27.22
C ARG A 341 3.54 15.71 -25.81
N HIS A 342 2.91 14.71 -25.18
CA HIS A 342 2.41 14.80 -23.81
C HIS A 342 2.91 13.63 -22.97
N ILE A 343 3.01 13.88 -21.66
CA ILE A 343 3.26 12.88 -20.63
C ILE A 343 2.07 12.90 -19.68
N TRP A 344 1.46 11.76 -19.48
CA TRP A 344 0.43 11.49 -18.49
C TRP A 344 1.07 11.10 -17.17
N PHE A 345 0.45 11.48 -16.05
CA PHE A 345 0.92 11.15 -14.70
C PHE A 345 -0.22 11.28 -13.69
N LEU A 346 -0.06 10.64 -12.54
CA LEU A 346 -0.89 10.89 -11.36
C LEU A 346 -0.33 12.07 -10.58
N LEU A 347 -1.23 12.87 -10.01
CA LEU A 347 -0.89 14.06 -9.24
C LEU A 347 -1.70 14.08 -7.95
N GLU A 348 -1.03 13.96 -6.81
CA GLU A 348 -1.65 14.18 -5.50
C GLU A 348 -1.75 15.67 -5.19
N ASP A 349 -2.93 16.12 -4.73
CA ASP A 349 -3.15 17.49 -4.31
C ASP A 349 -4.35 17.61 -3.38
N SER A 350 -4.10 17.91 -2.12
CA SER A 350 -5.15 18.32 -1.17
C SER A 350 -6.31 17.31 -1.07
N GLY A 351 -6.00 16.04 -0.83
CA GLY A 351 -7.00 14.96 -0.72
C GLY A 351 -7.61 14.51 -2.05
N GLU A 352 -7.00 14.89 -3.16
CA GLU A 352 -7.30 14.40 -4.52
C GLU A 352 -6.11 13.62 -5.07
N GLN A 353 -6.35 12.63 -5.91
CA GLN A 353 -5.35 12.05 -6.81
C GLN A 353 -5.86 12.11 -8.24
N SER A 354 -5.38 13.09 -8.96
CA SER A 354 -5.83 13.46 -10.30
C SER A 354 -5.06 12.71 -11.38
N LEU A 355 -5.71 12.37 -12.49
CA LEU A 355 -5.01 12.04 -13.74
C LEU A 355 -4.71 13.36 -14.48
N ALA A 356 -3.44 13.64 -14.64
CA ALA A 356 -2.95 14.86 -15.29
C ALA A 356 -2.08 14.55 -16.51
N ARG A 357 -1.89 15.56 -17.35
CA ARG A 357 -0.93 15.51 -18.45
C ARG A 357 -0.21 16.85 -18.61
N ILE A 358 1.00 16.81 -19.12
CA ILE A 358 1.79 17.99 -19.45
C ILE A 358 2.46 17.82 -20.81
N LYS A 359 2.75 18.91 -21.49
CA LYS A 359 3.56 18.83 -22.72
C LYS A 359 4.97 18.36 -22.40
N THR A 360 5.54 17.52 -23.24
CA THR A 360 6.94 17.08 -23.12
C THR A 360 7.92 18.26 -23.10
N SER A 361 7.55 19.37 -23.71
CA SER A 361 8.32 20.64 -23.65
C SER A 361 8.19 21.40 -22.32
N GLY A 362 7.30 20.96 -21.42
CA GLY A 362 6.95 21.63 -20.18
C GLY A 362 5.77 22.60 -20.34
N GLY A 363 5.49 23.37 -19.30
CA GLY A 363 4.39 24.31 -19.22
C GLY A 363 3.38 23.95 -18.13
N LYS A 364 2.13 24.37 -18.28
CA LYS A 364 1.08 24.10 -17.29
C LYS A 364 0.56 22.67 -17.44
N ALA A 365 0.45 21.96 -16.34
CA ALA A 365 -0.24 20.66 -16.29
C ALA A 365 -1.76 20.84 -16.44
N ASP A 366 -2.38 19.96 -17.21
CA ASP A 366 -3.82 19.85 -17.43
C ASP A 366 -4.35 18.67 -16.63
N ARG A 367 -5.21 18.92 -15.63
CA ARG A 367 -5.87 17.88 -14.82
C ARG A 367 -7.11 17.40 -15.58
N VAL A 368 -7.02 16.21 -16.14
CA VAL A 368 -8.07 15.60 -16.97
C VAL A 368 -9.17 14.95 -16.12
N VAL A 369 -8.77 14.27 -15.04
CA VAL A 369 -9.67 13.70 -14.03
C VAL A 369 -9.28 14.29 -12.68
N ARG A 370 -10.26 14.72 -11.90
CA ARG A 370 -10.04 15.44 -10.63
C ARG A 370 -11.26 15.41 -9.72
N GLY A 371 -11.12 15.95 -8.52
CA GLY A 371 -12.18 16.03 -7.51
C GLY A 371 -12.41 14.69 -6.83
N GLU A 372 -13.65 14.29 -6.69
CA GLU A 372 -14.01 13.02 -6.02
C GLU A 372 -13.66 11.77 -6.82
N ASP A 373 -13.20 11.92 -8.05
CA ASP A 373 -12.72 10.84 -8.92
C ASP A 373 -11.23 10.59 -8.65
N VAL A 374 -10.91 9.74 -7.69
CA VAL A 374 -9.54 9.40 -7.30
C VAL A 374 -8.96 8.34 -8.24
N VAL A 375 -7.98 8.71 -9.05
CA VAL A 375 -7.36 7.81 -10.02
C VAL A 375 -6.20 7.05 -9.37
N LYS A 376 -6.37 5.76 -9.11
CA LYS A 376 -5.35 4.92 -8.46
C LYS A 376 -4.30 4.39 -9.43
N GLN A 377 -4.71 4.07 -10.64
CA GLN A 377 -3.84 3.54 -11.70
C GLN A 377 -4.40 3.96 -13.07
N PHE A 378 -3.56 3.95 -14.09
CA PHE A 378 -4.02 4.17 -15.46
C PHE A 378 -3.12 3.46 -16.47
N HIS A 379 -3.66 3.23 -17.67
CA HIS A 379 -2.94 2.72 -18.82
C HIS A 379 -3.28 3.54 -20.06
N VAL A 380 -2.25 3.97 -20.79
CA VAL A 380 -2.41 4.70 -22.06
C VAL A 380 -2.27 3.70 -23.20
N GLY A 381 -3.33 3.54 -23.98
CA GLY A 381 -3.36 2.68 -25.15
C GLY A 381 -2.63 3.28 -26.36
N ARG A 382 -2.38 2.45 -27.37
CA ARG A 382 -1.59 2.82 -28.55
C ARG A 382 -2.21 3.91 -29.44
N ARG A 383 -3.51 4.14 -29.32
CA ARG A 383 -4.23 5.21 -30.05
C ARG A 383 -4.47 6.44 -29.19
N GLY A 384 -4.00 6.44 -27.94
CA GLY A 384 -4.16 7.53 -26.99
C GLY A 384 -5.42 7.43 -26.12
N GLU A 385 -6.18 6.34 -26.21
CA GLU A 385 -7.22 5.98 -25.25
C GLU A 385 -6.61 5.73 -23.86
N VAL A 386 -7.37 6.02 -22.82
CA VAL A 386 -6.88 5.81 -21.43
C VAL A 386 -7.90 4.97 -20.67
N ALA A 387 -7.44 3.86 -20.12
CA ALA A 387 -8.14 3.13 -19.07
C ALA A 387 -7.61 3.59 -17.72
N ALA A 388 -8.50 3.85 -16.76
CA ALA A 388 -8.16 4.30 -15.42
C ALA A 388 -8.90 3.47 -14.37
N LEU A 389 -8.23 3.19 -13.27
CA LEU A 389 -8.81 2.63 -12.07
C LEU A 389 -9.22 3.80 -11.17
N ILE A 390 -10.51 3.96 -10.94
CA ILE A 390 -11.06 5.11 -10.21
C ILE A 390 -11.85 4.65 -8.99
N SER A 391 -11.57 5.26 -7.83
CA SER A 391 -12.37 5.16 -6.62
C SER A 391 -13.11 6.47 -6.33
N ARG A 392 -14.23 6.38 -5.61
CA ARG A 392 -15.02 7.53 -5.11
C ARG A 392 -15.43 7.26 -3.67
N PRO A 393 -15.96 8.23 -2.93
CA PRO A 393 -16.35 8.04 -1.54
C PRO A 393 -17.27 6.84 -1.26
N HIS A 394 -18.10 6.49 -2.24
CA HIS A 394 -19.07 5.38 -2.14
C HIS A 394 -18.88 4.29 -3.20
N LEU A 395 -17.72 4.30 -3.87
CA LEU A 395 -17.39 3.35 -4.93
C LEU A 395 -15.97 2.82 -4.74
N PRO A 396 -15.77 1.55 -4.37
CA PRO A 396 -14.47 0.91 -4.45
C PRO A 396 -13.87 1.04 -5.85
N PRO A 397 -12.55 0.85 -6.04
CA PRO A 397 -11.92 0.99 -7.33
C PRO A 397 -12.60 0.17 -8.43
N GLU A 398 -12.93 0.82 -9.54
CA GLU A 398 -13.50 0.23 -10.75
C GLU A 398 -12.81 0.75 -11.99
N VAL A 399 -12.89 0.03 -13.11
CA VAL A 399 -12.24 0.42 -14.36
C VAL A 399 -13.14 1.38 -15.15
N PHE A 400 -12.55 2.49 -15.58
CA PHE A 400 -13.17 3.50 -16.41
C PHE A 400 -12.35 3.70 -17.70
N VAL A 401 -13.02 4.10 -18.77
CA VAL A 401 -12.38 4.70 -19.95
C VAL A 401 -12.50 6.22 -19.85
N VAL A 402 -11.39 6.91 -20.12
CA VAL A 402 -11.30 8.38 -20.09
C VAL A 402 -11.23 8.88 -21.52
N GLU A 403 -12.28 9.54 -21.99
CA GLU A 403 -12.32 10.11 -23.33
C GLU A 403 -12.70 11.59 -23.28
N GLY A 404 -11.79 12.47 -23.71
CA GLY A 404 -12.01 13.93 -23.70
C GLY A 404 -12.36 14.49 -22.31
N GLY A 405 -11.90 13.86 -21.22
CA GLY A 405 -12.25 14.22 -19.83
C GLY A 405 -13.59 13.67 -19.34
N LYS A 406 -14.32 12.91 -20.17
CA LYS A 406 -15.49 12.15 -19.75
C LYS A 406 -15.07 10.79 -19.22
N LEU A 407 -15.73 10.36 -18.15
CA LEU A 407 -15.51 9.06 -17.51
C LEU A 407 -16.66 8.12 -17.87
N GLU A 408 -16.34 6.96 -18.38
CA GLU A 408 -17.30 5.89 -18.64
C GLU A 408 -16.89 4.64 -17.89
N GLN A 409 -17.67 4.27 -16.88
CA GLN A 409 -17.43 3.07 -16.07
C GLN A 409 -17.61 1.80 -16.90
N LYS A 410 -16.65 0.88 -16.83
CA LYS A 410 -16.66 -0.36 -17.61
C LYS A 410 -16.82 -1.60 -16.75
N THR A 411 -16.45 -1.54 -15.47
CA THR A 411 -16.62 -2.64 -14.52
C THR A 411 -17.58 -2.26 -13.39
N PHE A 412 -18.27 -3.23 -12.85
CA PHE A 412 -19.29 -3.07 -11.82
C PHE A 412 -19.18 -4.20 -10.80
N THR A 413 -17.95 -4.48 -10.39
CA THR A 413 -17.56 -5.66 -9.59
C THR A 413 -18.30 -5.75 -8.27
N ASN A 414 -18.57 -4.59 -7.64
CA ASN A 414 -19.15 -4.48 -6.31
C ASN A 414 -20.58 -3.91 -6.30
N ARG A 415 -21.19 -3.72 -7.49
CA ARG A 415 -22.51 -3.07 -7.61
C ARG A 415 -23.60 -3.79 -6.83
N ASP A 416 -23.75 -5.09 -7.06
CA ASP A 416 -24.87 -5.86 -6.50
C ASP A 416 -24.82 -5.89 -4.97
N LEU A 417 -23.60 -5.88 -4.40
CA LEU A 417 -23.40 -5.75 -2.96
C LEU A 417 -23.77 -4.37 -2.44
N LEU A 418 -23.24 -3.32 -3.07
CA LEU A 418 -23.32 -1.96 -2.56
C LEU A 418 -24.68 -1.28 -2.81
N ASP A 419 -25.41 -1.66 -3.85
CA ASP A 419 -26.74 -1.12 -4.16
C ASP A 419 -27.75 -1.38 -3.02
N GLY A 420 -27.53 -2.42 -2.22
CA GLY A 420 -28.33 -2.76 -1.04
C GLY A 420 -27.90 -2.08 0.26
N ILE A 421 -26.75 -1.38 0.27
CA ILE A 421 -26.10 -0.88 1.49
C ILE A 421 -26.21 0.65 1.59
N THR A 422 -26.62 1.15 2.74
CA THR A 422 -26.59 2.59 3.03
C THR A 422 -25.25 2.96 3.63
N LEU A 423 -24.45 3.73 2.88
CA LEU A 423 -23.14 4.22 3.29
C LEU A 423 -23.24 5.60 3.94
N GLY A 424 -22.27 5.91 4.80
CA GLY A 424 -22.10 7.21 5.45
C GLY A 424 -21.67 8.30 4.46
N ALA A 425 -22.19 9.51 4.64
CA ALA A 425 -21.82 10.65 3.81
C ALA A 425 -20.38 11.11 4.11
N VAL A 426 -19.56 11.24 3.09
CA VAL A 426 -18.17 11.75 3.18
C VAL A 426 -18.16 13.25 2.92
N LYS A 427 -17.53 14.02 3.79
CA LYS A 427 -17.41 15.47 3.67
C LYS A 427 -15.95 15.89 3.80
N LYS A 428 -15.41 16.62 2.82
CA LYS A 428 -14.13 17.31 2.99
C LYS A 428 -14.29 18.43 4.00
N VAL A 429 -13.34 18.54 4.94
CA VAL A 429 -13.31 19.57 5.99
C VAL A 429 -12.00 20.35 5.90
N ALA A 430 -12.08 21.62 6.34
CA ALA A 430 -10.90 22.47 6.50
C ALA A 430 -11.05 23.23 7.82
N PHE A 431 -9.97 23.31 8.58
CA PHE A 431 -9.90 23.94 9.88
C PHE A 431 -8.50 24.54 10.11
N LYS A 432 -8.24 25.10 11.27
CA LYS A 432 -6.93 25.65 11.61
C LYS A 432 -6.36 24.93 12.81
N SER A 433 -5.09 24.59 12.73
CA SER A 433 -4.28 24.13 13.86
C SER A 433 -4.11 25.27 14.91
N SER A 434 -3.57 24.92 16.06
CA SER A 434 -3.33 25.84 17.19
C SER A 434 -2.47 27.06 16.83
N ASP A 435 -1.54 26.89 15.89
CA ASP A 435 -0.65 27.95 15.37
C ASP A 435 -1.22 28.72 14.17
N GLY A 436 -2.45 28.38 13.74
CA GLY A 436 -3.13 29.00 12.61
C GLY A 436 -2.87 28.35 11.26
N THR A 437 -2.05 27.29 11.19
CA THR A 437 -1.80 26.51 9.97
C THR A 437 -3.12 25.91 9.47
N ALA A 438 -3.37 26.04 8.17
CA ALA A 438 -4.56 25.43 7.53
C ALA A 438 -4.36 23.92 7.37
N ILE A 439 -5.31 23.15 7.90
CA ILE A 439 -5.35 21.69 7.82
C ILE A 439 -6.62 21.28 7.10
N GLU A 440 -6.54 20.26 6.29
CA GLU A 440 -7.68 19.65 5.63
C GLU A 440 -7.84 18.18 6.06
N GLY A 441 -8.95 17.59 5.68
CA GLY A 441 -9.23 16.18 5.94
C GLY A 441 -10.65 15.83 5.52
N PHE A 442 -11.15 14.73 6.05
CA PHE A 442 -12.48 14.22 5.75
C PHE A 442 -13.23 13.88 7.03
N ALA A 443 -14.54 14.01 6.98
CA ALA A 443 -15.46 13.50 7.99
C ALA A 443 -16.43 12.54 7.31
N ILE A 444 -16.55 11.33 7.85
CA ILE A 444 -17.53 10.34 7.43
C ILE A 444 -18.64 10.34 8.49
N LEU A 445 -19.84 10.76 8.08
CA LEU A 445 -20.98 10.83 8.98
C LEU A 445 -21.70 9.48 9.06
N PRO A 446 -22.36 9.15 10.18
CA PRO A 446 -23.12 7.91 10.29
C PRO A 446 -24.12 7.73 9.13
N ALA A 447 -24.31 6.49 8.67
CA ALA A 447 -25.28 6.19 7.62
C ALA A 447 -26.70 6.69 7.96
N ALA A 448 -27.06 6.72 9.26
CA ALA A 448 -28.31 7.26 9.78
C ALA A 448 -28.13 8.63 10.45
N TYR A 449 -27.30 9.50 9.89
CA TYR A 449 -27.01 10.82 10.44
C TYR A 449 -28.29 11.69 10.56
N VAL A 450 -28.44 12.31 11.71
CA VAL A 450 -29.50 13.28 11.97
C VAL A 450 -28.88 14.62 12.39
N GLU A 451 -29.21 15.68 11.66
CA GLU A 451 -28.68 17.01 11.94
C GLU A 451 -29.02 17.47 13.37
N GLY A 452 -28.05 18.09 14.04
CA GLY A 452 -28.18 18.56 15.43
C GLY A 452 -27.98 17.49 16.51
N LYS A 453 -27.83 16.22 16.14
CA LYS A 453 -27.44 15.14 17.05
C LYS A 453 -25.91 15.00 17.05
N ARG A 454 -25.33 14.88 18.27
CA ARG A 454 -23.91 14.53 18.43
C ARG A 454 -23.73 13.03 18.54
N TYR A 455 -22.63 12.53 17.99
CA TYR A 455 -22.35 11.11 17.87
C TYR A 455 -21.01 10.74 18.56
N PRO A 456 -20.85 9.50 19.04
CA PRO A 456 -19.54 9.00 19.39
C PRO A 456 -18.65 9.12 18.15
N THR A 457 -17.38 9.52 18.36
CA THR A 457 -16.52 9.95 17.27
C THR A 457 -15.17 9.26 17.36
N ILE A 458 -14.68 8.77 16.24
CA ILE A 458 -13.38 8.15 16.10
C ILE A 458 -12.48 9.10 15.30
N LEU A 459 -11.37 9.51 15.91
CA LEU A 459 -10.24 10.10 15.21
C LEU A 459 -9.42 8.95 14.63
N ASP A 460 -9.36 8.84 13.33
CA ASP A 460 -8.62 7.82 12.61
C ASP A 460 -7.47 8.50 11.85
N ILE A 461 -6.22 8.07 12.16
CA ILE A 461 -4.99 8.72 11.72
C ILE A 461 -4.29 7.80 10.72
N HIS A 462 -3.98 8.32 9.51
CA HIS A 462 -3.31 7.54 8.48
C HIS A 462 -1.85 7.23 8.81
N GLY A 463 -1.34 6.16 8.22
CA GLY A 463 0.08 5.79 8.23
C GLY A 463 0.93 6.66 7.30
N GLY A 464 2.19 6.36 7.21
CA GLY A 464 3.16 7.09 6.41
C GLY A 464 4.36 7.55 7.23
N PRO A 465 4.51 8.86 7.59
CA PRO A 465 3.58 10.00 7.50
C PRO A 465 3.32 10.55 6.10
N GLN A 466 4.21 10.28 5.12
CA GLN A 466 4.11 10.75 3.74
C GLN A 466 3.00 9.99 2.98
N SER A 467 1.76 10.28 3.32
CA SER A 467 0.53 9.77 2.72
C SER A 467 -0.55 10.84 2.85
N GLN A 468 -1.75 10.58 2.34
CA GLN A 468 -2.92 11.42 2.59
C GLN A 468 -4.20 10.59 2.59
N TYR A 469 -5.19 10.97 3.39
CA TYR A 469 -6.57 10.61 3.11
C TYR A 469 -7.07 11.39 1.91
N ASP A 470 -7.78 10.70 1.04
CA ASP A 470 -8.38 11.25 -0.17
C ASP A 470 -9.86 10.84 -0.29
N TYR A 471 -10.50 11.16 -1.41
CA TYR A 471 -11.90 10.80 -1.66
C TYR A 471 -12.13 9.31 -1.98
N SER A 472 -11.15 8.43 -1.82
CA SER A 472 -11.33 6.99 -2.06
C SER A 472 -12.32 6.37 -1.08
N PHE A 473 -12.95 5.31 -1.52
CA PHE A 473 -13.75 4.44 -0.65
C PHE A 473 -12.86 3.83 0.44
N SER A 474 -13.27 3.98 1.68
CA SER A 474 -12.67 3.32 2.84
C SER A 474 -13.69 2.39 3.47
N PHE A 475 -13.45 1.08 3.40
CA PHE A 475 -14.31 0.08 4.04
C PHE A 475 -14.36 0.30 5.55
N GLU A 476 -13.22 0.51 6.19
CA GLU A 476 -13.11 0.69 7.64
C GLU A 476 -13.90 1.91 8.13
N ALA A 477 -13.71 3.07 7.50
CA ALA A 477 -14.45 4.27 7.87
C ALA A 477 -15.96 4.11 7.65
N GLN A 478 -16.36 3.44 6.56
CA GLN A 478 -17.78 3.15 6.30
C GLN A 478 -18.33 2.11 7.28
N LEU A 479 -17.52 1.15 7.72
CA LEU A 479 -17.91 0.20 8.76
C LEU A 479 -18.16 0.89 10.09
N TYR A 480 -17.29 1.81 10.52
CA TYR A 480 -17.54 2.63 11.72
C TYR A 480 -18.78 3.52 11.58
N ALA A 481 -18.97 4.15 10.42
CA ALA A 481 -20.15 4.97 10.14
C ALA A 481 -21.45 4.15 10.18
N ALA A 482 -21.42 2.90 9.72
CA ALA A 482 -22.54 1.97 9.80
C ALA A 482 -22.89 1.59 11.25
N GLN A 483 -21.91 1.59 12.16
CA GLN A 483 -22.12 1.39 13.61
C GLN A 483 -22.54 2.67 14.34
N GLY A 484 -22.67 3.80 13.63
CA GLY A 484 -23.17 5.06 14.19
C GLY A 484 -22.11 6.00 14.73
N TYR A 485 -20.85 5.79 14.36
CA TYR A 485 -19.75 6.72 14.67
C TYR A 485 -19.63 7.81 13.61
N VAL A 486 -19.20 8.98 14.01
CA VAL A 486 -18.54 9.94 13.12
C VAL A 486 -17.07 9.53 13.04
N VAL A 487 -16.51 9.49 11.85
CA VAL A 487 -15.07 9.22 11.65
C VAL A 487 -14.40 10.48 11.12
N ILE A 488 -13.28 10.85 11.71
CA ILE A 488 -12.50 12.03 11.30
C ILE A 488 -11.15 11.54 10.77
N HIS A 489 -10.88 11.85 9.52
CA HIS A 489 -9.68 11.56 8.76
C HIS A 489 -8.90 12.85 8.48
N PRO A 490 -8.08 13.36 9.38
CA PRO A 490 -7.27 14.55 9.12
C PRO A 490 -6.06 14.22 8.23
N ASN A 491 -5.59 15.20 7.47
CA ASN A 491 -4.28 15.20 6.84
C ASN A 491 -3.37 16.17 7.63
N PRO A 492 -2.72 15.71 8.71
CA PRO A 492 -1.86 16.54 9.53
C PRO A 492 -0.58 16.90 8.79
N ARG A 493 0.22 17.83 9.33
CA ARG A 493 1.60 18.06 8.87
C ARG A 493 2.36 16.74 8.85
N GLY A 494 3.19 16.54 7.82
CA GLY A 494 3.77 15.26 7.44
C GLY A 494 3.08 14.63 6.24
N SER A 495 1.79 14.93 6.00
CA SER A 495 1.03 14.37 4.87
C SER A 495 1.50 14.90 3.52
N THR A 496 1.37 14.06 2.47
CA THR A 496 1.57 14.47 1.07
C THR A 496 0.39 15.30 0.55
N GLY A 497 0.51 15.85 -0.66
CA GLY A 497 -0.55 16.63 -1.31
C GLY A 497 -0.62 18.11 -0.89
N TYR A 498 0.22 18.56 0.05
CA TYR A 498 0.22 19.94 0.57
C TYR A 498 1.55 20.67 0.36
N GLY A 499 2.51 20.06 -0.34
CA GLY A 499 3.82 20.58 -0.65
C GLY A 499 4.92 20.12 0.31
N GLN A 500 6.18 20.26 -0.12
CA GLN A 500 7.34 19.75 0.61
C GLN A 500 7.49 20.36 2.01
N ALA A 501 7.23 21.65 2.14
CA ALA A 501 7.32 22.32 3.45
C ALA A 501 6.31 21.76 4.47
N PHE A 502 5.14 21.30 4.02
CA PHE A 502 4.14 20.68 4.86
C PHE A 502 4.57 19.27 5.29
N CYS A 503 5.16 18.49 4.38
CA CYS A 503 5.74 17.18 4.72
C CYS A 503 6.88 17.34 5.74
N LEU A 504 7.82 18.25 5.51
CA LEU A 504 8.98 18.49 6.38
C LEU A 504 8.64 19.15 7.72
N ALA A 505 7.42 19.62 7.93
CA ALA A 505 7.05 20.35 9.16
C ALA A 505 7.16 19.51 10.45
N ILE A 506 7.25 18.18 10.32
CA ILE A 506 7.41 17.23 11.44
C ILE A 506 8.83 16.68 11.56
N TRP A 507 9.78 17.18 10.75
CA TRP A 507 11.17 16.72 10.77
C TRP A 507 11.76 16.81 12.18
N GLN A 508 12.24 15.69 12.71
CA GLN A 508 12.75 15.55 14.08
C GLN A 508 11.77 16.02 15.19
N ASP A 509 10.45 16.06 14.89
CA ASP A 509 9.45 16.54 15.86
C ASP A 509 8.08 15.80 15.72
N TRP A 510 8.14 14.48 15.52
CA TRP A 510 6.95 13.64 15.47
C TRP A 510 6.16 13.70 16.79
N GLY A 511 4.86 13.81 16.68
CA GLY A 511 3.97 14.07 17.82
C GLY A 511 4.02 15.52 18.29
N GLY A 512 4.68 16.42 17.59
CA GLY A 512 4.70 17.87 17.84
C GLY A 512 3.58 18.58 17.09
N PRO A 513 3.84 19.19 15.93
CA PRO A 513 2.83 19.95 15.19
C PRO A 513 1.72 19.07 14.62
N ASP A 514 1.99 17.82 14.26
CA ASP A 514 1.01 16.82 13.81
C ASP A 514 0.01 16.43 14.92
N PHE A 515 0.45 16.36 16.19
CA PHE A 515 -0.45 16.21 17.33
C PHE A 515 -1.42 17.38 17.45
N ASP A 516 -0.94 18.63 17.33
CA ASP A 516 -1.79 19.80 17.38
C ASP A 516 -2.84 19.80 16.25
N ASP A 517 -2.45 19.33 15.07
CA ASP A 517 -3.31 19.25 13.89
C ASP A 517 -4.44 18.24 14.07
N VAL A 518 -4.15 17.04 14.59
CA VAL A 518 -5.19 16.03 14.82
C VAL A 518 -6.10 16.39 15.97
N MET A 519 -5.61 17.09 16.99
CA MET A 519 -6.45 17.63 18.07
C MET A 519 -7.37 18.73 17.56
N ALA A 520 -6.89 19.60 16.67
CA ALA A 520 -7.72 20.62 16.04
C ALA A 520 -8.84 20.03 15.16
N ALA A 521 -8.59 18.87 14.52
CA ALA A 521 -9.62 18.13 13.76
C ALA A 521 -10.77 17.68 14.67
N VAL A 522 -10.46 17.18 15.86
CA VAL A 522 -11.47 16.80 16.87
C VAL A 522 -12.25 18.02 17.35
N ASP A 523 -11.55 19.13 17.61
CA ASP A 523 -12.19 20.39 18.06
C ASP A 523 -13.13 20.97 16.99
N ASP A 524 -12.74 20.90 15.71
CA ASP A 524 -13.60 21.28 14.59
C ASP A 524 -14.86 20.42 14.50
N ALA A 525 -14.74 19.09 14.66
CA ALA A 525 -15.89 18.19 14.67
C ALA A 525 -16.86 18.46 15.84
N ILE A 526 -16.34 18.79 17.02
CA ILE A 526 -17.13 19.21 18.18
C ILE A 526 -17.82 20.55 17.90
N ALA A 527 -17.10 21.52 17.33
CA ALA A 527 -17.63 22.84 17.01
C ALA A 527 -18.75 22.79 15.95
N ARG A 528 -18.62 21.87 14.97
CA ARG A 528 -19.67 21.60 13.98
C ARG A 528 -20.89 20.87 14.57
N GLY A 529 -20.83 20.42 15.82
CA GLY A 529 -21.92 19.68 16.46
C GLY A 529 -22.04 18.21 16.02
N TRP A 530 -21.01 17.67 15.39
CA TRP A 530 -20.96 16.26 14.96
C TRP A 530 -20.50 15.34 16.09
N ALA A 531 -19.38 15.71 16.74
CA ALA A 531 -18.74 14.92 17.77
C ALA A 531 -19.34 15.19 19.16
N ASP A 532 -19.50 14.11 19.93
CA ASP A 532 -19.77 14.15 21.36
C ASP A 532 -18.43 14.16 22.12
N PRO A 533 -18.08 15.25 22.84
CA PRO A 533 -16.79 15.36 23.52
C PRO A 533 -16.57 14.33 24.62
N GLU A 534 -17.64 13.70 25.14
CA GLU A 534 -17.56 12.67 26.17
C GLU A 534 -17.40 11.26 25.60
N ARG A 535 -17.44 11.09 24.27
CA ARG A 535 -17.39 9.79 23.58
C ARG A 535 -16.45 9.83 22.40
N LEU A 536 -15.16 10.12 22.68
CA LEU A 536 -14.10 10.20 21.68
C LEU A 536 -13.22 8.93 21.73
N GLY A 537 -12.98 8.32 20.58
CA GLY A 537 -11.99 7.28 20.33
C GLY A 537 -10.90 7.76 19.41
N VAL A 538 -9.72 7.16 19.49
CA VAL A 538 -8.59 7.40 18.57
C VAL A 538 -8.03 6.08 18.07
N THR A 539 -7.67 6.04 16.80
CA THR A 539 -7.04 4.87 16.18
C THR A 539 -6.06 5.29 15.10
N GLY A 540 -5.18 4.38 14.76
CA GLY A 540 -4.29 4.47 13.61
C GLY A 540 -3.39 3.25 13.51
N TRP A 541 -2.84 3.06 12.33
CA TRP A 541 -1.91 1.98 11.98
C TRP A 541 -0.58 2.56 11.52
N SER A 542 0.56 1.91 11.83
CA SER A 542 1.89 2.39 11.44
C SER A 542 2.17 3.78 12.05
N TYR A 543 2.57 4.77 11.28
CA TYR A 543 2.71 6.13 11.78
C TYR A 543 1.41 6.66 12.43
N GLY A 544 0.23 6.27 11.94
CA GLY A 544 -1.04 6.59 12.59
C GLY A 544 -1.17 6.00 13.99
N GLY A 545 -0.63 4.79 14.20
CA GLY A 545 -0.46 4.18 15.53
C GLY A 545 0.53 4.96 16.40
N MET A 546 1.69 5.34 15.85
CA MET A 546 2.69 6.17 16.54
C MET A 546 2.07 7.50 17.02
N LEU A 547 1.32 8.18 16.15
CA LEU A 547 0.65 9.43 16.52
C LEU A 547 -0.51 9.20 17.50
N THR A 548 -1.21 8.05 17.44
CA THR A 548 -2.17 7.61 18.46
C THR A 548 -1.51 7.50 19.83
N ASP A 549 -0.32 6.91 19.91
CA ASP A 549 0.44 6.79 21.15
C ASP A 549 0.92 8.15 21.68
N HIS A 550 1.31 9.07 20.79
CA HIS A 550 1.55 10.46 21.17
C HIS A 550 0.30 11.13 21.74
N VAL A 551 -0.87 10.92 21.14
CA VAL A 551 -2.14 11.47 21.57
C VAL A 551 -2.46 11.01 22.99
N ILE A 552 -2.46 9.71 23.27
CA ILE A 552 -2.85 9.19 24.59
C ILE A 552 -1.82 9.47 25.68
N THR A 553 -0.57 9.82 25.35
CA THR A 553 0.43 10.29 26.34
C THR A 553 0.28 11.79 26.67
N LYS A 554 -0.47 12.56 25.87
CA LYS A 554 -0.57 14.02 26.01
C LYS A 554 -1.94 14.51 26.45
N THR A 555 -3.01 13.70 26.30
CA THR A 555 -4.38 14.08 26.68
C THR A 555 -5.19 12.89 27.17
N ASP A 556 -6.16 13.14 28.05
CA ASP A 556 -7.12 12.17 28.60
C ASP A 556 -8.53 12.29 27.98
N ARG A 557 -8.67 13.05 26.90
CA ARG A 557 -9.96 13.30 26.22
C ARG A 557 -10.57 12.04 25.64
N PHE A 558 -9.75 11.09 25.20
CA PHE A 558 -10.20 9.87 24.54
C PHE A 558 -10.60 8.80 25.55
N LYS A 559 -11.72 8.13 25.33
CA LYS A 559 -12.25 7.07 26.19
C LYS A 559 -11.78 5.69 25.77
N ALA A 560 -11.30 5.56 24.54
CA ALA A 560 -10.69 4.35 24.00
C ALA A 560 -9.61 4.70 22.96
N ALA A 561 -8.56 3.91 22.90
CA ALA A 561 -7.56 3.97 21.86
C ALA A 561 -7.34 2.58 21.25
N ILE A 562 -7.04 2.56 19.96
CA ILE A 562 -6.56 1.39 19.24
C ILE A 562 -5.27 1.81 18.52
N THR A 563 -4.17 1.16 18.84
CA THR A 563 -2.87 1.43 18.23
C THR A 563 -2.37 0.16 17.54
N GLY A 564 -2.23 0.22 16.24
CA GLY A 564 -1.82 -0.90 15.40
C GLY A 564 -0.43 -0.69 14.82
N ALA A 565 0.42 -1.74 14.85
CA ALA A 565 1.77 -1.73 14.30
C ALA A 565 2.50 -0.42 14.61
N SER A 566 2.65 -0.10 15.90
CA SER A 566 3.14 1.19 16.37
C SER A 566 4.49 1.10 17.03
N GLU A 567 5.25 2.16 16.90
CA GLU A 567 6.54 2.37 17.56
C GLU A 567 6.41 3.39 18.68
N VAL A 568 6.77 2.98 19.91
CA VAL A 568 6.67 3.84 21.09
C VAL A 568 8.01 4.22 21.69
N LEU A 569 9.07 3.42 21.44
CA LEU A 569 10.42 3.64 21.96
C LEU A 569 11.42 3.59 20.81
N TYR A 570 11.63 4.72 20.14
CA TYR A 570 12.35 4.80 18.87
C TYR A 570 13.79 4.27 18.91
N VAL A 571 14.49 4.41 20.04
CA VAL A 571 15.83 3.82 20.18
C VAL A 571 15.81 2.28 20.16
N ALA A 572 14.68 1.64 20.49
CA ALA A 572 14.55 0.17 20.44
C ALA A 572 14.39 -0.34 19.00
N ASN A 573 13.96 0.53 18.08
CA ASN A 573 13.78 0.18 16.66
C ASN A 573 15.08 0.25 15.88
N TYR A 574 16.01 1.11 16.29
CA TYR A 574 17.28 1.23 15.60
C TYR A 574 17.99 -0.12 15.48
N GLY A 575 18.13 -0.59 14.23
CA GLY A 575 18.68 -1.91 13.91
C GLY A 575 17.72 -3.09 14.19
N HIS A 576 16.46 -2.82 14.55
CA HIS A 576 15.44 -3.86 14.70
C HIS A 576 14.40 -3.85 13.57
N ASP A 577 14.06 -2.68 13.03
CA ASP A 577 13.23 -2.48 11.84
C ASP A 577 14.06 -2.44 10.54
N GLU A 578 13.40 -2.11 9.43
CA GLU A 578 14.02 -1.94 8.11
C GLU A 578 14.51 -0.50 7.83
N TYR A 579 14.26 0.45 8.74
CA TYR A 579 14.42 1.89 8.51
C TYR A 579 15.71 2.50 9.05
N GLN A 580 16.80 1.74 9.28
CA GLN A 580 18.05 2.28 9.83
C GLN A 580 18.56 3.51 9.05
N ARG A 581 18.38 3.56 7.71
CA ARG A 581 18.74 4.75 6.90
C ARG A 581 17.92 5.99 7.29
N TRP A 582 16.63 5.81 7.54
CA TRP A 582 15.75 6.89 7.96
C TRP A 582 16.16 7.41 9.33
N TRP A 583 16.32 6.50 10.30
CA TRP A 583 16.77 6.85 11.64
C TRP A 583 18.07 7.67 11.62
N GLU A 584 19.08 7.19 10.90
CA GLU A 584 20.38 7.84 10.83
C GLU A 584 20.34 9.22 10.14
N LEU A 585 19.61 9.33 9.03
CA LEU A 585 19.56 10.56 8.24
C LEU A 585 18.67 11.63 8.89
N GLU A 586 17.57 11.26 9.54
CA GLU A 586 16.70 12.24 10.21
C GLU A 586 17.11 12.50 11.64
N LEU A 587 17.32 11.46 12.46
CA LEU A 587 17.54 11.63 13.91
C LEU A 587 19.02 11.56 14.31
N GLY A 588 19.88 11.00 13.45
CA GLY A 588 21.28 10.76 13.74
C GLY A 588 21.53 9.43 14.47
N LEU A 589 22.79 9.21 14.84
CA LEU A 589 23.20 7.95 15.48
C LEU A 589 22.82 7.95 16.97
N PRO A 590 22.07 6.96 17.50
CA PRO A 590 21.47 7.03 18.84
C PRO A 590 22.47 6.99 19.99
N TRP A 591 23.75 6.73 19.75
CA TRP A 591 24.82 6.84 20.75
C TRP A 591 25.50 8.21 20.80
N GLU A 592 25.17 9.11 19.86
CA GLU A 592 25.62 10.50 19.89
C GLU A 592 24.70 11.33 20.80
N PRO A 593 25.24 12.20 21.68
CA PRO A 593 24.42 12.88 22.69
C PRO A 593 23.26 13.71 22.11
N GLU A 594 23.50 14.43 21.01
CA GLU A 594 22.52 15.29 20.35
C GLU A 594 21.39 14.47 19.73
N ALA A 595 21.74 13.42 18.99
CA ALA A 595 20.78 12.49 18.40
C ALA A 595 19.96 11.78 19.48
N ARG A 596 20.63 11.26 20.51
CA ARG A 596 19.98 10.58 21.64
C ARG A 596 18.90 11.45 22.30
N ALA A 597 19.17 12.74 22.47
CA ALA A 597 18.18 13.68 23.03
C ALA A 597 16.93 13.80 22.13
N ILE A 598 17.07 13.67 20.81
CA ILE A 598 15.94 13.66 19.86
C ILE A 598 15.13 12.38 20.05
N TYR A 599 15.77 11.20 20.02
CA TYR A 599 15.11 9.91 20.25
C TYR A 599 14.34 9.90 21.58
N GLU A 600 14.96 10.38 22.67
CA GLU A 600 14.34 10.44 24.00
C GLU A 600 13.13 11.42 24.03
N ARG A 601 13.25 12.59 23.41
CA ARG A 601 12.19 13.59 23.36
C ARG A 601 10.97 13.11 22.58
N MET A 602 11.22 12.49 21.44
CA MET A 602 10.16 12.05 20.53
C MET A 602 9.47 10.77 21.01
N SER A 603 10.14 9.84 21.65
CA SER A 603 9.56 8.56 22.06
C SER A 603 8.36 8.72 23.01
N PRO A 604 7.13 8.29 22.65
CA PRO A 604 5.96 8.32 23.54
C PRO A 604 6.20 7.53 24.83
N PHE A 605 6.94 6.44 24.77
CA PHE A 605 7.23 5.56 25.92
C PHE A 605 7.82 6.31 27.12
N ASN A 606 8.58 7.38 26.90
CA ASN A 606 9.15 8.19 27.98
C ASN A 606 8.10 9.02 28.77
N ARG A 607 6.83 8.93 28.36
CA ARG A 607 5.66 9.54 29.00
C ARG A 607 4.52 8.54 29.21
N VAL A 608 4.82 7.25 29.14
CA VAL A 608 3.82 6.16 29.21
C VAL A 608 3.04 6.17 30.53
N ASP A 609 3.65 6.67 31.60
CA ASP A 609 3.05 6.85 32.92
C ASP A 609 1.89 7.84 32.96
N ARG A 610 1.67 8.63 31.89
CA ARG A 610 0.56 9.56 31.74
C ARG A 610 -0.66 8.95 31.07
N ILE A 611 -0.52 7.78 30.47
CA ILE A 611 -1.62 7.12 29.77
C ILE A 611 -2.66 6.62 30.77
N VAL A 612 -3.91 7.08 30.60
CA VAL A 612 -5.08 6.61 31.35
C VAL A 612 -6.14 6.00 30.43
N THR A 613 -6.01 6.19 29.14
CA THR A 613 -6.96 5.73 28.11
C THR A 613 -6.88 4.21 27.96
N PRO A 614 -7.99 3.46 28.05
CA PRO A 614 -8.04 2.05 27.70
C PRO A 614 -7.52 1.84 26.26
N THR A 615 -6.54 0.96 26.10
CA THR A 615 -5.80 0.83 24.82
C THR A 615 -5.75 -0.61 24.33
N LEU A 616 -6.25 -0.85 23.11
CA LEU A 616 -6.05 -2.09 22.35
C LEU A 616 -4.82 -1.93 21.48
N ILE A 617 -3.90 -2.90 21.56
CA ILE A 617 -2.61 -2.89 20.87
C ILE A 617 -2.58 -4.10 19.93
N LEU A 618 -2.20 -3.91 18.66
CA LEU A 618 -2.19 -4.99 17.67
C LEU A 618 -0.96 -4.90 16.77
N GLY A 619 -0.50 -6.04 16.24
CA GLY A 619 0.58 -6.08 15.25
C GLY A 619 0.81 -7.48 14.70
N GLY A 620 1.50 -7.57 13.57
CA GLY A 620 2.00 -8.81 13.01
C GLY A 620 3.20 -9.34 13.81
N GLU A 621 3.30 -10.67 13.95
CA GLU A 621 4.43 -11.30 14.64
C GLU A 621 5.74 -11.09 13.87
N GLU A 622 5.66 -11.11 12.54
CA GLU A 622 6.79 -10.98 11.60
C GLU A 622 6.86 -9.61 10.94
N ASP A 623 6.31 -8.58 11.58
CA ASP A 623 6.40 -7.20 11.10
C ASP A 623 7.84 -6.69 11.24
N TRP A 624 8.54 -6.55 10.11
CA TRP A 624 9.90 -6.00 10.05
C TRP A 624 9.92 -4.51 9.73
N ASN A 625 8.78 -3.96 9.33
CA ASN A 625 8.57 -2.52 9.12
C ASN A 625 8.40 -1.81 10.47
N VAL A 626 7.45 -2.30 11.30
CA VAL A 626 7.17 -1.80 12.66
C VAL A 626 7.14 -2.98 13.63
N PRO A 627 8.31 -3.39 14.13
CA PRO A 627 8.43 -4.65 14.87
C PRO A 627 7.60 -4.73 16.14
N ILE A 628 7.03 -5.90 16.40
CA ILE A 628 6.11 -6.19 17.50
C ILE A 628 6.68 -5.85 18.90
N ILE A 629 7.99 -5.74 19.05
CA ILE A 629 8.66 -5.43 20.32
C ILE A 629 8.11 -4.15 20.98
N ASN A 630 7.78 -3.11 20.19
CA ASN A 630 7.24 -1.86 20.72
C ASN A 630 5.83 -2.03 21.26
N SER A 631 5.00 -2.82 20.58
CA SER A 631 3.66 -3.21 21.03
C SER A 631 3.72 -3.98 22.36
N GLU A 632 4.67 -4.91 22.50
CA GLU A 632 4.91 -5.66 23.75
C GLU A 632 5.37 -4.76 24.90
N GLN A 633 6.27 -3.79 24.62
CA GLN A 633 6.74 -2.82 25.60
C GLN A 633 5.60 -1.93 26.10
N LEU A 634 4.79 -1.40 25.19
CA LEU A 634 3.62 -0.58 25.55
C LEU A 634 2.62 -1.39 26.38
N TYR A 635 2.26 -2.60 25.92
CA TYR A 635 1.36 -3.48 26.65
C TYR A 635 1.83 -3.74 28.07
N LEU A 636 3.10 -4.14 28.26
CA LEU A 636 3.63 -4.43 29.58
C LEU A 636 3.60 -3.21 30.51
N ALA A 637 3.95 -2.02 29.96
CA ALA A 637 3.90 -0.78 30.71
C ALA A 637 2.48 -0.44 31.17
N LEU A 638 1.48 -0.49 30.28
CA LEU A 638 0.08 -0.22 30.59
C LEU A 638 -0.48 -1.21 31.61
N LYS A 639 -0.15 -2.49 31.49
CA LYS A 639 -0.54 -3.53 32.50
C LYS A 639 0.04 -3.22 33.88
N ARG A 640 1.29 -2.76 33.95
CA ARG A 640 1.93 -2.38 35.21
C ARG A 640 1.35 -1.12 35.83
N LEU A 641 0.89 -0.18 35.01
CA LEU A 641 0.21 1.04 35.42
C LEU A 641 -1.25 0.80 35.81
N GLY A 642 -1.82 -0.38 35.54
CA GLY A 642 -3.21 -0.71 35.82
C GLY A 642 -4.19 -0.13 34.79
N VAL A 643 -3.70 0.34 33.65
CA VAL A 643 -4.53 0.78 32.52
C VAL A 643 -5.12 -0.46 31.83
N GLU A 644 -6.39 -0.40 31.49
CA GLU A 644 -7.03 -1.49 30.75
C GLU A 644 -6.45 -1.60 29.36
N THR A 645 -5.90 -2.77 29.04
CA THR A 645 -5.23 -3.01 27.75
C THR A 645 -5.25 -4.47 27.36
N GLN A 646 -5.22 -4.70 26.04
CA GLN A 646 -5.01 -6.01 25.42
C GLN A 646 -3.93 -5.87 24.37
N LEU A 647 -3.11 -6.91 24.20
CA LEU A 647 -2.19 -7.06 23.08
C LEU A 647 -2.69 -8.21 22.22
N VAL A 648 -2.77 -7.98 20.91
CA VAL A 648 -3.10 -8.99 19.90
C VAL A 648 -1.93 -9.09 18.94
N VAL A 649 -1.33 -10.27 18.89
CA VAL A 649 -0.25 -10.60 17.95
C VAL A 649 -0.81 -11.57 16.93
N TYR A 650 -0.70 -11.23 15.65
CA TYR A 650 -1.16 -12.08 14.55
C TYR A 650 -0.01 -12.95 14.04
N PRO A 651 -0.03 -14.28 14.31
CA PRO A 651 1.08 -15.16 13.96
C PRO A 651 1.35 -15.21 12.45
N GLY A 652 2.63 -15.06 12.07
CA GLY A 652 3.08 -15.12 10.67
C GLY A 652 2.62 -13.94 9.80
N GLU A 653 2.00 -12.91 10.40
CA GLU A 653 1.63 -11.69 9.67
C GLU A 653 2.76 -10.65 9.75
N TYR A 654 2.88 -9.89 8.67
CA TYR A 654 3.83 -8.80 8.50
C TYR A 654 3.19 -7.45 8.89
N HIS A 655 3.64 -6.36 8.27
CA HIS A 655 3.10 -5.01 8.53
C HIS A 655 1.62 -4.86 8.20
N SER A 656 1.11 -5.61 7.25
CA SER A 656 -0.32 -5.69 6.93
C SER A 656 -0.89 -7.03 7.38
N ILE A 657 -2.07 -7.01 8.01
CA ILE A 657 -2.81 -8.23 8.32
C ILE A 657 -3.53 -8.69 7.06
N ALA A 658 -2.99 -9.72 6.43
CA ALA A 658 -3.43 -10.18 5.11
C ALA A 658 -4.41 -11.35 5.16
N ARG A 659 -4.25 -12.29 6.11
CA ARG A 659 -5.08 -13.50 6.24
C ARG A 659 -6.54 -13.14 6.51
N PRO A 660 -7.51 -13.64 5.71
CA PRO A 660 -8.91 -13.28 5.85
C PRO A 660 -9.51 -13.49 7.24
N SER A 661 -9.21 -14.63 7.89
CA SER A 661 -9.68 -14.91 9.26
C SER A 661 -9.13 -13.89 10.28
N TYR A 662 -7.89 -13.45 10.12
CA TYR A 662 -7.28 -12.45 10.99
C TYR A 662 -7.82 -11.04 10.72
N ARG A 663 -8.09 -10.68 9.47
CA ARG A 663 -8.77 -9.41 9.13
C ARG A 663 -10.18 -9.36 9.72
N LYS A 664 -10.90 -10.49 9.75
CA LYS A 664 -12.18 -10.59 10.42
C LYS A 664 -12.04 -10.35 11.93
N ASP A 665 -11.13 -11.06 12.60
CA ASP A 665 -10.85 -10.89 14.03
C ASP A 665 -10.42 -9.44 14.36
N LEU A 666 -9.58 -8.83 13.52
CA LEU A 666 -9.15 -7.44 13.67
C LEU A 666 -10.35 -6.47 13.73
N TYR A 667 -11.26 -6.51 12.75
CA TYR A 667 -12.42 -5.62 12.73
C TYR A 667 -13.44 -5.94 13.81
N GLU A 668 -13.62 -7.22 14.18
CA GLU A 668 -14.44 -7.60 15.33
C GLU A 668 -13.90 -7.01 16.62
N ARG A 669 -12.59 -7.03 16.84
CA ARG A 669 -11.94 -6.41 18.01
C ARG A 669 -12.08 -4.90 17.98
N TYR A 670 -11.89 -4.26 16.85
CA TYR A 670 -12.05 -2.81 16.71
C TYR A 670 -13.47 -2.37 17.10
N LEU A 671 -14.48 -3.00 16.53
CA LEU A 671 -15.88 -2.68 16.84
C LEU A 671 -16.22 -3.00 18.31
N ASN A 672 -15.76 -4.12 18.85
CA ASN A 672 -15.98 -4.51 20.24
C ASN A 672 -15.30 -3.53 21.22
N TRP A 673 -14.07 -3.09 20.92
CA TRP A 673 -13.34 -2.17 21.79
C TRP A 673 -14.01 -0.80 21.83
N PHE A 674 -14.29 -0.20 20.69
CA PHE A 674 -14.99 1.08 20.64
C PHE A 674 -16.43 0.97 21.16
N GLY A 675 -17.15 -0.12 20.87
CA GLY A 675 -18.49 -0.35 21.38
C GLY A 675 -18.57 -0.38 22.90
N ARG A 676 -17.54 -0.95 23.53
CA ARG A 676 -17.48 -1.04 25.01
C ARG A 676 -17.27 0.30 25.70
N PHE A 677 -16.52 1.22 25.12
CA PHE A 677 -16.11 2.45 25.79
C PHE A 677 -16.79 3.71 25.26
N LEU A 678 -17.36 3.68 24.04
CA LEU A 678 -17.95 4.86 23.40
C LEU A 678 -19.47 4.79 23.23
N GLN A 679 -20.11 3.62 23.41
CA GLN A 679 -21.55 3.44 23.24
C GLN A 679 -22.32 3.31 24.56
#